data_f560c122c58d05a4b3b1ea17967e8f9f
#
_entry.id   f560c122c58d05a4b3b1ea17967e8f9f
#
_cell.length_a   1.000
_cell.length_b   1.000
_cell.length_c   1.000
_cell.angle_alpha   90.00
_cell.angle_beta   90.00
_cell.angle_gamma   90.00
#
_symmetry.space_group_name_H-M   'P 1'
#
loop_
_entity.id
_entity.type
_entity.pdbx_description
1 polymer ?
#
loop_
_entity_poly.entity_id
_entity_poly.type
_entity_poly.pdbx_seq_one_letter_code
_entity_poly.pdbx_strand_id
1 'polypeptide(L)'
;RRQRQMCIRDRKGGSGKLVLPAEGSIVVAPADEAALKSVATVLAQDLKDLLDWNYTIRTGKPGKNDIYLSLMKPDKQLGKEGYVLTAGRYAGIEAPARQGVFWGTRSLLQILYNEKGQLPKGVARDWPQYPSRGFMLDVGRKFFTMDFLRQYVKILSFYKLNEFQIHLNDNGFVQFFDNDWNKTYAAFRLESERFPGLTAKDGSYTKKEFTDLQRLGMEYGVNVIPEIDIPAHSLAFTHYKPEIGSDKYGMDHLDLYKEETYRFVDSLLDEYLSGEKPVFIGPDVHIGTDEYNAKEAEKFRYFTDRYLKYVEKYGKNVRMWGALRWLKGNTPVKADNVTINAWSYDWIDPNASLKDGYKIINTCDAYLYIVPAAGYYRDFLDTKWLYEQWRVGKVNPKEELPEGTPGLLGGMFAVWNDHCGNGVSQQDVHFRTFPAAQVLAEKMWRGKNEMVSYEEFEELCKQMPEAPGVNLLGRVQGEVVLPGQNEELSLNGTDSIATMLPEVGYPYVVEFEINPDKDQNINGILFKGPHSTVYANWENKGKLAFSRDGYTFVFHAATLPAGAWTKVRIEGDHKGTTLYINGEKAERLEGRVKQFYNYTHKRKDKMYMQETLVFPMRQIGDVQNGFRGKLRNINCTQ
;
A
#
# COMPACT_ATOMS: atom_id res chain seq x y z
N ARG A 1 -34.01 12.14 1.27
CA ARG A 1 -32.85 11.53 1.94
C ARG A 1 -31.63 11.75 1.06
N ARG A 2 -30.61 12.45 1.56
CA ARG A 2 -29.39 12.78 0.83
C ARG A 2 -28.60 11.50 0.57
N GLN A 3 -28.33 11.19 -0.67
CA GLN A 3 -27.46 10.06 -1.02
C GLN A 3 -26.02 10.38 -0.68
N ARG A 4 -25.46 9.51 0.12
CA ARG A 4 -24.13 9.59 0.69
C ARG A 4 -23.19 8.80 -0.20
N GLN A 5 -22.23 9.46 -0.84
CA GLN A 5 -21.24 8.83 -1.69
C GLN A 5 -19.89 9.47 -1.43
N MET A 6 -18.87 8.65 -1.34
CA MET A 6 -17.51 9.14 -1.27
C MET A 6 -17.12 9.85 -2.56
N CYS A 7 -16.50 11.01 -2.45
CA CYS A 7 -15.85 11.72 -3.54
C CYS A 7 -16.76 12.19 -4.70
N ILE A 8 -17.95 12.78 -4.45
CA ILE A 8 -18.72 13.51 -5.47
C ILE A 8 -19.06 14.92 -4.97
N ARG A 9 -18.70 15.96 -5.75
CA ARG A 9 -18.88 17.37 -5.35
C ARG A 9 -20.29 17.90 -5.57
N ASP A 10 -20.70 18.02 -6.84
CA ASP A 10 -21.96 18.64 -7.22
C ASP A 10 -22.92 17.64 -7.81
N ARG A 11 -24.13 17.61 -7.26
CA ARG A 11 -25.18 16.75 -7.74
C ARG A 11 -26.51 17.48 -7.85
N LYS A 12 -27.10 17.41 -9.04
CA LYS A 12 -28.49 17.78 -9.28
C LYS A 12 -29.32 16.51 -9.39
N GLY A 13 -30.19 16.26 -8.42
CA GLY A 13 -31.04 15.08 -8.38
C GLY A 13 -32.25 15.19 -9.31
N GLY A 14 -32.61 14.07 -9.92
CA GLY A 14 -33.88 13.82 -10.58
C GLY A 14 -34.78 12.93 -9.75
N SER A 15 -36.03 12.71 -10.19
CA SER A 15 -36.93 11.76 -9.53
C SER A 15 -36.70 10.33 -10.04
N GLY A 16 -36.69 9.36 -9.11
CA GLY A 16 -36.58 7.94 -9.42
C GLY A 16 -35.15 7.41 -9.54
N LYS A 17 -35.04 6.15 -9.92
CA LYS A 17 -33.78 5.42 -10.07
C LYS A 17 -33.64 4.80 -11.45
N LEU A 18 -32.42 4.70 -11.94
CA LEU A 18 -32.03 3.87 -13.07
C LEU A 18 -31.54 2.54 -12.48
N VAL A 19 -32.17 1.45 -12.86
CA VAL A 19 -31.76 0.11 -12.45
C VAL A 19 -30.98 -0.50 -13.61
N LEU A 20 -29.68 -0.78 -13.38
CA LEU A 20 -28.86 -1.46 -14.36
C LEU A 20 -28.99 -2.99 -14.19
N PRO A 21 -29.11 -3.74 -15.30
CA PRO A 21 -29.18 -5.18 -15.25
C PRO A 21 -27.80 -5.81 -14.96
N ALA A 22 -27.79 -7.06 -14.52
CA ALA A 22 -26.57 -7.85 -14.33
C ALA A 22 -25.87 -8.20 -15.67
N GLU A 23 -26.60 -8.14 -16.77
CA GLU A 23 -26.09 -8.34 -18.12
C GLU A 23 -26.43 -7.11 -18.97
N GLY A 24 -25.44 -6.54 -19.64
CA GLY A 24 -25.65 -5.32 -20.41
C GLY A 24 -24.49 -4.97 -21.32
N SER A 25 -24.46 -3.71 -21.77
CA SER A 25 -23.42 -3.20 -22.66
C SER A 25 -22.76 -1.96 -22.10
N ILE A 26 -21.43 -1.90 -22.26
CA ILE A 26 -20.66 -0.68 -22.18
C ILE A 26 -20.48 -0.17 -23.61
N VAL A 27 -21.01 1.00 -23.87
CA VAL A 27 -20.99 1.61 -25.19
C VAL A 27 -19.99 2.75 -25.19
N VAL A 28 -19.05 2.71 -26.13
CA VAL A 28 -18.08 3.78 -26.35
C VAL A 28 -18.50 4.63 -27.54
N ALA A 29 -18.44 5.95 -27.39
CA ALA A 29 -18.72 6.86 -28.50
C ALA A 29 -17.77 6.57 -29.67
N PRO A 30 -18.26 6.49 -30.92
CA PRO A 30 -17.43 6.09 -32.06
C PRO A 30 -16.16 6.93 -32.25
N ALA A 31 -16.25 8.25 -32.04
CA ALA A 31 -15.11 9.15 -32.16
C ALA A 31 -14.05 8.97 -31.07
N ASP A 32 -14.39 8.31 -29.97
CA ASP A 32 -13.56 8.22 -28.76
C ASP A 32 -13.03 6.78 -28.52
N GLU A 33 -13.27 5.86 -29.45
CA GLU A 33 -12.95 4.44 -29.30
C GLU A 33 -11.47 4.22 -28.94
N ALA A 34 -10.55 4.86 -29.66
CA ALA A 34 -9.12 4.71 -29.43
C ALA A 34 -8.70 5.14 -28.02
N ALA A 35 -9.31 6.20 -27.48
CA ALA A 35 -8.98 6.73 -26.16
C ALA A 35 -9.65 5.95 -25.01
N LEU A 36 -10.85 5.39 -25.23
CA LEU A 36 -11.69 4.88 -24.15
C LEU A 36 -11.87 3.35 -24.15
N LYS A 37 -11.40 2.63 -25.16
CA LYS A 37 -11.52 1.17 -25.23
C LYS A 37 -10.89 0.48 -24.00
N SER A 38 -9.70 0.94 -23.58
CA SER A 38 -9.05 0.40 -22.40
C SER A 38 -9.82 0.69 -21.11
N VAL A 39 -10.45 1.88 -21.01
CA VAL A 39 -11.32 2.23 -19.88
C VAL A 39 -12.53 1.29 -19.82
N ALA A 40 -13.16 1.04 -20.95
CA ALA A 40 -14.30 0.13 -21.06
C ALA A 40 -13.90 -1.31 -20.68
N THR A 41 -12.72 -1.77 -21.10
CA THR A 41 -12.19 -3.11 -20.77
C THR A 41 -11.99 -3.27 -19.27
N VAL A 42 -11.36 -2.30 -18.61
CA VAL A 42 -11.18 -2.30 -17.15
C VAL A 42 -12.54 -2.27 -16.45
N LEU A 43 -13.47 -1.42 -16.90
CA LEU A 43 -14.80 -1.33 -16.30
C LEU A 43 -15.58 -2.65 -16.40
N ALA A 44 -15.53 -3.33 -17.55
CA ALA A 44 -16.19 -4.61 -17.73
C ALA A 44 -15.66 -5.68 -16.78
N GLN A 45 -14.34 -5.74 -16.60
CA GLN A 45 -13.72 -6.66 -15.65
C GLN A 45 -14.09 -6.30 -14.21
N ASP A 46 -14.07 -5.02 -13.87
CA ASP A 46 -14.41 -4.56 -12.51
C ASP A 46 -15.88 -4.80 -12.15
N LEU A 47 -16.80 -4.67 -13.11
CA LEU A 47 -18.21 -5.05 -12.91
C LEU A 47 -18.35 -6.55 -12.63
N LYS A 48 -17.56 -7.38 -13.32
CA LYS A 48 -17.52 -8.82 -13.07
C LYS A 48 -16.99 -9.14 -11.67
N ASP A 49 -15.85 -8.55 -11.32
CA ASP A 49 -15.15 -8.83 -10.05
C ASP A 49 -15.90 -8.29 -8.83
N LEU A 50 -16.59 -7.16 -8.97
CA LEU A 50 -17.25 -6.47 -7.87
C LEU A 50 -18.71 -6.90 -7.65
N LEU A 51 -19.45 -7.16 -8.74
CA LEU A 51 -20.89 -7.38 -8.73
C LEU A 51 -21.33 -8.70 -9.36
N ASP A 52 -20.39 -9.47 -9.91
CA ASP A 52 -20.65 -10.66 -10.75
C ASP A 52 -21.53 -10.34 -11.98
N TRP A 53 -21.35 -9.16 -12.56
CA TRP A 53 -22.06 -8.69 -13.73
C TRP A 53 -21.27 -8.95 -15.02
N ASN A 54 -22.00 -9.30 -16.10
CA ASN A 54 -21.42 -9.58 -17.40
C ASN A 54 -21.80 -8.47 -18.39
N TYR A 55 -20.86 -7.58 -18.69
CA TYR A 55 -21.05 -6.49 -19.64
C TYR A 55 -20.17 -6.69 -20.87
N THR A 56 -20.76 -6.58 -22.05
CA THR A 56 -20.04 -6.58 -23.32
C THR A 56 -19.71 -5.16 -23.76
N ILE A 57 -18.63 -5.01 -24.51
CA ILE A 57 -18.19 -3.70 -25.00
C ILE A 57 -18.56 -3.57 -26.47
N ARG A 58 -19.16 -2.44 -26.85
CA ARG A 58 -19.46 -2.09 -28.24
C ARG A 58 -19.27 -0.61 -28.48
N THR A 59 -19.11 -0.25 -29.75
CA THR A 59 -19.05 1.16 -30.21
C THR A 59 -20.39 1.54 -30.82
N GLY A 60 -20.87 2.75 -30.55
CA GLY A 60 -22.12 3.21 -31.10
C GLY A 60 -22.86 4.22 -30.22
N LYS A 61 -24.18 4.25 -30.35
CA LYS A 61 -25.10 5.07 -29.56
C LYS A 61 -25.63 4.23 -28.38
N PRO A 62 -25.83 4.84 -27.20
CA PRO A 62 -26.34 4.10 -26.03
C PRO A 62 -27.83 3.80 -26.19
N GLY A 63 -28.20 2.58 -25.80
CA GLY A 63 -29.58 2.16 -25.60
C GLY A 63 -30.06 2.41 -24.18
N LYS A 64 -31.25 1.92 -23.86
CA LYS A 64 -31.77 1.94 -22.50
C LYS A 64 -30.95 1.01 -21.60
N ASN A 65 -30.61 1.48 -20.40
CA ASN A 65 -29.85 0.75 -19.37
C ASN A 65 -28.40 0.40 -19.75
N ASP A 66 -27.86 0.99 -20.83
CA ASP A 66 -26.45 0.88 -21.16
C ASP A 66 -25.58 1.73 -20.21
N ILE A 67 -24.27 1.44 -20.20
CA ILE A 67 -23.25 2.36 -19.67
C ILE A 67 -22.58 3.00 -20.88
N TYR A 68 -22.54 4.33 -20.93
CA TYR A 68 -22.03 5.08 -22.09
C TYR A 68 -20.80 5.91 -21.69
N LEU A 69 -19.72 5.74 -22.43
CA LEU A 69 -18.46 6.47 -22.23
C LEU A 69 -18.17 7.37 -23.43
N SER A 70 -17.90 8.65 -23.17
CA SER A 70 -17.58 9.63 -24.21
C SER A 70 -16.62 10.72 -23.70
N LEU A 71 -15.95 11.38 -24.64
CA LEU A 71 -15.19 12.60 -24.40
C LEU A 71 -16.05 13.84 -24.71
N MET A 72 -15.81 14.90 -23.94
CA MET A 72 -16.46 16.19 -24.13
C MET A 72 -15.42 17.27 -24.47
N LYS A 73 -15.89 18.43 -24.86
CA LYS A 73 -15.04 19.59 -25.12
C LYS A 73 -14.27 19.98 -23.84
N PRO A 74 -13.09 20.60 -23.98
CA PRO A 74 -12.35 21.11 -22.85
C PRO A 74 -13.21 21.96 -21.91
N ASP A 75 -13.09 21.69 -20.62
CA ASP A 75 -13.79 22.39 -19.55
C ASP A 75 -12.78 22.78 -18.47
N LYS A 76 -12.70 24.07 -18.20
CA LYS A 76 -11.68 24.62 -17.28
C LYS A 76 -11.82 24.09 -15.85
N GLN A 77 -13.05 23.88 -15.39
CA GLN A 77 -13.32 23.40 -14.02
C GLN A 77 -13.01 21.91 -13.88
N LEU A 78 -13.41 21.12 -14.87
CA LEU A 78 -13.16 19.67 -14.86
C LEU A 78 -11.69 19.34 -15.10
N GLY A 79 -10.99 20.14 -15.91
CA GLY A 79 -9.59 19.88 -16.25
C GLY A 79 -9.38 18.51 -16.89
N LYS A 80 -8.29 17.85 -16.53
CA LYS A 80 -7.93 16.53 -17.07
C LYS A 80 -8.53 15.34 -16.28
N GLU A 81 -8.95 15.58 -15.04
CA GLU A 81 -9.39 14.52 -14.15
C GLU A 81 -10.86 14.59 -13.76
N GLY A 82 -11.52 15.72 -14.00
CA GLY A 82 -12.95 15.88 -13.72
C GLY A 82 -13.83 15.18 -14.76
N TYR A 83 -15.06 14.91 -14.37
CA TYR A 83 -16.05 14.19 -15.17
C TYR A 83 -17.49 14.62 -14.86
N VAL A 84 -18.41 14.24 -15.73
CA VAL A 84 -19.85 14.33 -15.54
C VAL A 84 -20.42 12.91 -15.57
N LEU A 85 -21.15 12.53 -14.53
CA LEU A 85 -21.87 11.27 -14.44
C LEU A 85 -23.37 11.55 -14.49
N THR A 86 -24.05 11.01 -15.49
CA THR A 86 -25.50 11.18 -15.71
C THR A 86 -26.21 9.85 -15.56
N ALA A 87 -27.28 9.81 -14.79
CA ALA A 87 -28.19 8.68 -14.72
C ALA A 87 -29.58 9.11 -15.22
N GLY A 88 -30.01 8.55 -16.31
CA GLY A 88 -31.29 8.86 -16.95
C GLY A 88 -31.89 7.63 -17.62
N ARG A 89 -31.92 7.62 -18.95
CA ARG A 89 -32.27 6.45 -19.76
C ARG A 89 -31.14 5.40 -19.72
N TYR A 90 -29.92 5.85 -19.61
CA TYR A 90 -28.68 5.09 -19.49
C TYR A 90 -27.76 5.76 -18.48
N ALA A 91 -26.70 5.10 -18.06
CA ALA A 91 -25.64 5.70 -17.25
C ALA A 91 -24.55 6.25 -18.16
N GLY A 92 -24.41 7.58 -18.20
CA GLY A 92 -23.40 8.24 -19.04
C GLY A 92 -22.25 8.79 -18.23
N ILE A 93 -21.03 8.58 -18.70
CA ILE A 93 -19.82 9.20 -18.16
C ILE A 93 -19.14 9.95 -19.29
N GLU A 94 -18.99 11.26 -19.13
CA GLU A 94 -18.26 12.10 -20.07
C GLU A 94 -17.25 12.98 -19.36
N ALA A 95 -16.12 13.25 -19.98
CA ALA A 95 -15.07 14.08 -19.45
C ALA A 95 -14.24 14.71 -20.56
N PRO A 96 -13.48 15.81 -20.25
CA PRO A 96 -12.58 16.41 -21.24
C PRO A 96 -11.41 15.49 -21.63
N ALA A 97 -11.05 14.53 -20.79
CA ALA A 97 -9.93 13.61 -21.02
C ALA A 97 -10.23 12.19 -20.55
N ARG A 98 -9.49 11.22 -21.08
CA ARG A 98 -9.56 9.80 -20.71
C ARG A 98 -9.56 9.60 -19.19
N GLN A 99 -8.66 10.31 -18.48
CA GLN A 99 -8.50 10.14 -17.04
C GLN A 99 -9.77 10.51 -16.27
N GLY A 100 -10.47 11.56 -16.68
CA GLY A 100 -11.75 11.94 -16.07
C GLY A 100 -12.83 10.88 -16.30
N VAL A 101 -12.93 10.31 -17.51
CA VAL A 101 -13.85 9.19 -17.78
C VAL A 101 -13.52 8.01 -16.88
N PHE A 102 -12.24 7.68 -16.73
CA PHE A 102 -11.80 6.58 -15.84
C PHE A 102 -12.23 6.83 -14.39
N TRP A 103 -12.01 8.04 -13.85
CA TRP A 103 -12.46 8.38 -12.48
C TRP A 103 -13.98 8.31 -12.33
N GLY A 104 -14.70 8.68 -13.36
CA GLY A 104 -16.17 8.53 -13.41
C GLY A 104 -16.60 7.07 -13.27
N THR A 105 -15.84 6.12 -13.86
CA THR A 105 -16.13 4.68 -13.68
C THR A 105 -15.93 4.22 -12.25
N ARG A 106 -14.96 4.78 -11.51
CA ARG A 106 -14.75 4.47 -10.10
C ARG A 106 -15.94 4.91 -9.26
N SER A 107 -16.44 6.11 -9.48
CA SER A 107 -17.66 6.58 -8.82
C SER A 107 -18.89 5.76 -9.18
N LEU A 108 -19.06 5.42 -10.44
CA LEU A 108 -20.15 4.54 -10.89
C LEU A 108 -20.12 3.19 -10.13
N LEU A 109 -18.96 2.54 -10.07
CA LEU A 109 -18.80 1.26 -9.37
C LEU A 109 -19.12 1.36 -7.87
N GLN A 110 -18.67 2.41 -7.21
CA GLN A 110 -18.97 2.64 -5.79
C GLN A 110 -20.48 2.82 -5.55
N ILE A 111 -21.14 3.56 -6.44
CA ILE A 111 -22.60 3.75 -6.36
C ILE A 111 -23.34 2.43 -6.55
N LEU A 112 -23.00 1.69 -7.62
CA LEU A 112 -23.65 0.42 -7.93
C LEU A 112 -23.47 -0.59 -6.82
N TYR A 113 -22.31 -0.62 -6.18
CA TYR A 113 -22.04 -1.48 -5.04
C TYR A 113 -22.92 -1.11 -3.83
N ASN A 114 -22.90 0.17 -3.43
CA ASN A 114 -23.66 0.65 -2.25
C ASN A 114 -25.18 0.61 -2.44
N GLU A 115 -25.65 0.90 -3.66
CA GLU A 115 -27.09 0.99 -3.99
C GLU A 115 -27.62 -0.29 -4.66
N LYS A 116 -26.84 -1.40 -4.59
CA LYS A 116 -27.24 -2.71 -5.12
C LYS A 116 -27.72 -2.65 -6.58
N GLY A 117 -26.93 -2.03 -7.45
CA GLY A 117 -27.21 -1.93 -8.86
C GLY A 117 -28.15 -0.78 -9.27
N GLN A 118 -28.51 0.08 -8.35
CA GLN A 118 -29.43 1.18 -8.61
C GLN A 118 -28.69 2.52 -8.62
N LEU A 119 -28.92 3.30 -9.67
CA LEU A 119 -28.40 4.67 -9.78
C LEU A 119 -29.53 5.67 -9.56
N PRO A 120 -29.42 6.57 -8.61
CA PRO A 120 -30.36 7.67 -8.52
C PRO A 120 -30.28 8.55 -9.77
N LYS A 121 -31.41 8.83 -10.40
CA LYS A 121 -31.44 9.71 -11.56
C LYS A 121 -30.95 11.11 -11.22
N GLY A 122 -30.24 11.70 -12.15
CA GLY A 122 -29.66 13.02 -11.99
C GLY A 122 -28.33 13.17 -12.70
N VAL A 123 -27.65 14.27 -12.41
CA VAL A 123 -26.36 14.63 -12.96
C VAL A 123 -25.40 14.94 -11.80
N ALA A 124 -24.22 14.33 -11.81
CA ALA A 124 -23.13 14.63 -10.91
C ALA A 124 -21.96 15.20 -11.70
N ARG A 125 -21.46 16.34 -11.27
CA ARG A 125 -20.27 16.99 -11.82
C ARG A 125 -19.18 16.99 -10.77
N ASP A 126 -18.02 16.42 -11.08
CA ASP A 126 -17.01 16.11 -10.07
C ASP A 126 -15.58 16.32 -10.59
N TRP A 127 -14.69 16.82 -9.75
CA TRP A 127 -13.30 17.09 -10.09
C TRP A 127 -12.43 17.13 -8.83
N PRO A 128 -11.12 16.79 -8.91
CA PRO A 128 -10.25 16.86 -7.76
C PRO A 128 -9.85 18.30 -7.41
N GLN A 129 -9.70 18.58 -6.12
CA GLN A 129 -9.15 19.84 -5.64
C GLN A 129 -7.63 19.90 -5.84
N TYR A 130 -6.95 18.76 -5.69
CA TYR A 130 -5.50 18.66 -5.78
C TYR A 130 -5.09 17.64 -6.85
N PRO A 131 -4.15 18.00 -7.73
CA PRO A 131 -3.71 17.11 -8.82
C PRO A 131 -2.82 15.94 -8.35
N SER A 132 -2.16 16.07 -7.19
CA SER A 132 -1.33 15.00 -6.61
C SER A 132 -1.98 14.44 -5.35
N ARG A 133 -2.31 13.15 -5.39
CA ARG A 133 -2.99 12.44 -4.32
C ARG A 133 -2.32 11.08 -4.17
N GLY A 134 -1.41 10.95 -3.19
CA GLY A 134 -0.46 9.85 -3.22
C GLY A 134 -0.30 9.05 -1.95
N PHE A 135 0.35 7.92 -2.15
CA PHE A 135 0.83 7.00 -1.14
C PHE A 135 2.27 6.58 -1.44
N MET A 136 3.13 6.58 -0.43
CA MET A 136 4.51 6.09 -0.51
C MET A 136 4.67 4.84 0.34
N LEU A 137 5.32 3.81 -0.20
CA LEU A 137 5.61 2.56 0.48
C LEU A 137 7.12 2.29 0.50
N ASP A 138 7.66 2.12 1.71
CA ASP A 138 9.03 1.66 1.92
C ASP A 138 9.11 0.14 1.69
N VAL A 139 9.56 -0.25 0.51
CA VAL A 139 9.84 -1.65 0.17
C VAL A 139 11.30 -2.03 0.40
N GLY A 140 12.14 -1.04 0.71
CA GLY A 140 13.55 -1.24 1.01
C GLY A 140 13.77 -2.00 2.31
N ARG A 141 13.21 -1.50 3.42
CA ARG A 141 13.37 -2.11 4.74
C ARG A 141 12.51 -3.36 4.96
N LYS A 142 11.43 -3.50 4.21
CA LYS A 142 10.59 -4.70 4.20
C LYS A 142 10.20 -5.02 2.76
N PHE A 143 10.38 -6.28 2.35
CA PHE A 143 9.92 -6.73 1.04
C PHE A 143 8.40 -6.85 0.97
N PHE A 144 7.82 -6.36 -0.12
CA PHE A 144 6.42 -6.56 -0.50
C PHE A 144 6.39 -7.30 -1.83
N THR A 145 5.54 -8.31 -1.95
CA THR A 145 5.43 -9.06 -3.20
C THR A 145 4.93 -8.17 -4.35
N MET A 146 5.31 -8.49 -5.57
CA MET A 146 4.81 -7.76 -6.74
C MET A 146 3.28 -7.84 -6.85
N ASP A 147 2.69 -8.96 -6.44
CA ASP A 147 1.24 -9.12 -6.38
C ASP A 147 0.59 -8.10 -5.42
N PHE A 148 1.17 -7.89 -4.25
CA PHE A 148 0.73 -6.86 -3.31
C PHE A 148 0.79 -5.45 -3.94
N LEU A 149 1.87 -5.12 -4.65
CA LEU A 149 2.01 -3.81 -5.31
C LEU A 149 0.96 -3.63 -6.42
N ARG A 150 0.68 -4.67 -7.21
CA ARG A 150 -0.38 -4.64 -8.23
C ARG A 150 -1.76 -4.41 -7.61
N GLN A 151 -2.06 -5.10 -6.52
CA GLN A 151 -3.31 -4.91 -5.79
C GLN A 151 -3.41 -3.50 -5.22
N TYR A 152 -2.30 -2.92 -4.74
CA TYR A 152 -2.29 -1.54 -4.27
C TYR A 152 -2.54 -0.50 -5.37
N VAL A 153 -2.05 -0.71 -6.57
CA VAL A 153 -2.43 0.12 -7.72
C VAL A 153 -3.95 0.14 -7.90
N LYS A 154 -4.60 -1.02 -7.80
CA LYS A 154 -6.06 -1.12 -7.92
C LYS A 154 -6.80 -0.45 -6.76
N ILE A 155 -6.31 -0.62 -5.53
CA ILE A 155 -6.87 0.03 -4.33
C ILE A 155 -6.80 1.55 -4.45
N LEU A 156 -5.62 2.09 -4.73
CA LEU A 156 -5.43 3.53 -4.89
C LEU A 156 -6.32 4.08 -5.98
N SER A 157 -6.37 3.42 -7.12
CA SER A 157 -7.22 3.76 -8.25
C SER A 157 -8.70 3.80 -7.90
N PHE A 158 -9.20 2.80 -7.16
CA PHE A 158 -10.61 2.69 -6.80
C PHE A 158 -11.08 3.89 -5.95
N TYR A 159 -10.18 4.43 -5.14
CA TYR A 159 -10.42 5.64 -4.33
C TYR A 159 -9.92 6.94 -4.99
N LYS A 160 -9.53 6.91 -6.26
CA LYS A 160 -9.04 8.07 -7.05
C LYS A 160 -7.76 8.71 -6.47
N LEU A 161 -6.95 7.93 -5.79
CA LEU A 161 -5.55 8.29 -5.52
C LEU A 161 -4.74 8.01 -6.78
N ASN A 162 -3.87 8.92 -7.19
CA ASN A 162 -3.24 8.88 -8.51
C ASN A 162 -1.70 8.78 -8.48
N GLU A 163 -1.10 8.63 -7.31
CA GLU A 163 0.34 8.49 -7.19
C GLU A 163 0.71 7.37 -6.21
N PHE A 164 1.63 6.52 -6.63
CA PHE A 164 2.20 5.45 -5.83
C PHE A 164 3.72 5.53 -5.89
N GLN A 165 4.34 6.14 -4.88
CA GLN A 165 5.78 6.23 -4.77
C GLN A 165 6.33 4.97 -4.10
N ILE A 166 7.30 4.33 -4.73
CA ILE A 166 7.93 3.11 -4.25
C ILE A 166 9.37 3.41 -3.87
N HIS A 167 9.65 3.38 -2.58
CA HIS A 167 10.96 3.61 -1.97
C HIS A 167 11.78 2.32 -2.05
N LEU A 168 12.67 2.24 -3.07
CA LEU A 168 13.26 0.98 -3.53
C LEU A 168 14.49 0.52 -2.74
N ASN A 169 15.12 1.42 -1.99
CA ASN A 169 16.27 1.09 -1.15
C ASN A 169 16.21 1.79 0.19
N ASP A 170 16.65 1.09 1.21
CA ASP A 170 16.89 1.66 2.53
C ASP A 170 17.66 0.66 3.39
N ASN A 171 17.88 1.03 4.66
CA ASN A 171 18.57 0.22 5.65
C ASN A 171 17.94 0.34 7.05
N GLY A 172 18.20 -0.63 7.88
CA GLY A 172 17.86 -0.59 9.29
C GLY A 172 18.73 0.39 10.07
N PHE A 173 18.36 0.61 11.33
CA PHE A 173 19.12 1.42 12.26
C PHE A 173 20.21 0.57 12.91
N VAL A 174 21.43 1.03 12.83
CA VAL A 174 22.63 0.26 13.23
C VAL A 174 22.55 -0.27 14.66
N GLN A 175 21.90 0.45 15.58
CA GLN A 175 21.72 0.01 16.97
C GLN A 175 20.92 -1.28 17.13
N PHE A 176 20.07 -1.62 16.17
CA PHE A 176 19.32 -2.89 16.18
C PHE A 176 20.13 -4.08 15.65
N PHE A 177 21.38 -3.82 15.21
CA PHE A 177 22.27 -4.80 14.60
C PHE A 177 23.66 -4.75 15.25
N ASP A 178 23.72 -4.81 16.59
CA ASP A 178 24.94 -4.78 17.41
C ASP A 178 25.81 -3.53 17.20
N ASN A 179 25.26 -2.43 16.71
CA ASN A 179 25.99 -1.22 16.29
C ASN A 179 27.09 -1.50 15.25
N ASP A 180 26.86 -2.49 14.40
CA ASP A 180 27.78 -2.92 13.34
C ASP A 180 27.12 -2.73 11.96
N TRP A 181 27.68 -1.85 11.15
CA TRP A 181 27.20 -1.58 9.79
C TRP A 181 27.22 -2.83 8.90
N ASN A 182 28.18 -3.75 9.09
CA ASN A 182 28.24 -4.98 8.30
C ASN A 182 27.10 -5.95 8.61
N LYS A 183 26.55 -5.88 9.83
CA LYS A 183 25.39 -6.68 10.26
C LYS A 183 24.07 -5.98 9.99
N THR A 184 24.10 -4.67 9.78
CA THR A 184 22.88 -3.87 9.60
C THR A 184 22.18 -4.25 8.32
N TYR A 185 20.88 -4.54 8.42
CA TYR A 185 20.06 -4.86 7.27
C TYR A 185 20.03 -3.72 6.25
N ALA A 186 20.17 -4.05 4.98
CA ALA A 186 20.02 -3.10 3.87
C ALA A 186 19.52 -3.84 2.63
N ALA A 187 18.73 -3.17 1.81
CA ALA A 187 18.22 -3.75 0.58
C ALA A 187 18.03 -2.70 -0.51
N PHE A 188 18.33 -3.10 -1.73
CA PHE A 188 17.92 -2.47 -2.97
C PHE A 188 17.09 -3.49 -3.76
N ARG A 189 15.88 -3.13 -4.19
CA ARG A 189 14.88 -4.09 -4.65
C ARG A 189 14.85 -4.35 -6.15
N LEU A 190 15.53 -3.56 -6.97
CA LEU A 190 15.51 -3.78 -8.42
C LEU A 190 16.61 -4.71 -8.89
N GLU A 191 16.28 -5.56 -9.86
CA GLU A 191 17.25 -6.30 -10.65
C GLU A 191 18.27 -5.36 -11.27
N SER A 192 19.55 -5.69 -11.16
CA SER A 192 20.65 -4.96 -11.79
C SER A 192 21.55 -5.91 -12.56
N GLU A 193 21.79 -5.60 -13.82
CA GLU A 193 22.74 -6.29 -14.67
C GLU A 193 24.13 -5.66 -14.57
N ARG A 194 24.18 -4.34 -14.37
CA ARG A 194 25.45 -3.60 -14.25
C ARG A 194 26.19 -3.89 -12.95
N PHE A 195 25.43 -4.20 -11.90
CA PHE A 195 25.97 -4.47 -10.57
C PHE A 195 25.49 -5.85 -10.06
N PRO A 196 26.04 -6.96 -10.60
CA PRO A 196 25.66 -8.29 -10.17
C PRO A 196 25.91 -8.49 -8.67
N GLY A 197 24.88 -8.92 -7.94
CA GLY A 197 24.94 -9.09 -6.48
C GLY A 197 24.49 -7.88 -5.65
N LEU A 198 24.20 -6.74 -6.27
CA LEU A 198 23.64 -5.57 -5.59
C LEU A 198 22.20 -5.81 -5.09
N THR A 199 21.39 -6.47 -5.91
CA THR A 199 19.96 -6.69 -5.63
C THR A 199 19.78 -7.58 -4.40
N ALA A 200 18.83 -7.22 -3.54
CA ALA A 200 18.51 -7.95 -2.33
C ALA A 200 18.11 -9.41 -2.61
N LYS A 201 18.60 -10.34 -1.77
CA LYS A 201 18.35 -11.78 -1.92
C LYS A 201 17.06 -12.25 -1.24
N ASP A 202 16.57 -11.50 -0.27
CA ASP A 202 15.34 -11.81 0.48
C ASP A 202 14.06 -11.38 -0.21
N GLY A 203 14.17 -10.78 -1.39
CA GLY A 203 13.06 -10.36 -2.24
C GLY A 203 13.44 -9.19 -3.12
N SER A 204 12.98 -9.23 -4.36
CA SER A 204 13.31 -8.22 -5.38
C SER A 204 12.29 -8.23 -6.50
N TYR A 205 12.39 -7.24 -7.38
CA TYR A 205 11.58 -7.10 -8.58
C TYR A 205 12.48 -7.16 -9.80
N THR A 206 12.07 -7.95 -10.80
CA THR A 206 12.74 -7.92 -12.10
C THR A 206 12.47 -6.57 -12.77
N LYS A 207 13.34 -6.17 -13.69
CA LYS A 207 13.12 -4.97 -14.52
C LYS A 207 11.78 -5.03 -15.23
N LYS A 208 11.42 -6.21 -15.78
CA LYS A 208 10.15 -6.42 -16.47
C LYS A 208 8.96 -6.25 -15.52
N GLU A 209 8.99 -6.87 -14.36
CA GLU A 209 7.92 -6.74 -13.36
C GLU A 209 7.67 -5.28 -12.96
N PHE A 210 8.74 -4.51 -12.74
CA PHE A 210 8.62 -3.12 -12.34
C PHE A 210 8.09 -2.23 -13.48
N THR A 211 8.54 -2.47 -14.71
CA THR A 211 8.00 -1.78 -15.89
C THR A 211 6.53 -2.13 -16.11
N ASP A 212 6.14 -3.40 -15.95
CA ASP A 212 4.75 -3.84 -16.09
C ASP A 212 3.86 -3.25 -14.98
N LEU A 213 4.38 -3.06 -13.76
CA LEU A 213 3.67 -2.37 -12.68
C LEU A 213 3.37 -0.91 -13.05
N GLN A 214 4.34 -0.22 -13.65
CA GLN A 214 4.13 1.15 -14.13
C GLN A 214 3.07 1.21 -15.24
N ARG A 215 3.06 0.24 -16.18
CA ARG A 215 2.02 0.14 -17.21
C ARG A 215 0.64 -0.11 -16.61
N LEU A 216 0.55 -1.02 -15.63
CA LEU A 216 -0.70 -1.23 -14.89
C LEU A 216 -1.18 0.06 -14.24
N GLY A 217 -0.28 0.81 -13.62
CA GLY A 217 -0.58 2.13 -13.06
C GLY A 217 -1.16 3.07 -14.12
N MET A 218 -0.58 3.14 -15.30
CA MET A 218 -1.06 3.99 -16.40
C MET A 218 -2.49 3.61 -16.85
N GLU A 219 -2.82 2.32 -16.88
CA GLU A 219 -4.17 1.86 -17.19
C GLU A 219 -5.19 2.28 -16.11
N TYR A 220 -4.78 2.23 -14.85
CA TYR A 220 -5.61 2.53 -13.67
C TYR A 220 -5.52 3.98 -13.20
N GLY A 221 -4.85 4.86 -13.95
CA GLY A 221 -4.72 6.28 -13.59
C GLY A 221 -3.79 6.56 -12.40
N VAL A 222 -2.91 5.63 -12.07
CA VAL A 222 -1.95 5.75 -10.98
C VAL A 222 -0.53 5.87 -11.53
N ASN A 223 0.12 7.00 -11.23
CA ASN A 223 1.52 7.21 -11.55
C ASN A 223 2.38 6.46 -10.52
N VAL A 224 3.03 5.38 -10.94
CA VAL A 224 3.98 4.63 -10.12
C VAL A 224 5.33 5.34 -10.20
N ILE A 225 5.79 5.88 -9.08
CA ILE A 225 6.99 6.73 -9.00
C ILE A 225 8.11 5.94 -8.34
N PRO A 226 9.17 5.54 -9.09
CA PRO A 226 10.33 4.92 -8.50
C PRO A 226 11.14 5.93 -7.70
N GLU A 227 11.55 5.54 -6.49
CA GLU A 227 12.49 6.30 -5.68
C GLU A 227 13.76 5.48 -5.44
N ILE A 228 14.90 6.07 -5.79
CA ILE A 228 16.22 5.60 -5.37
C ILE A 228 16.78 6.67 -4.44
N ASP A 229 16.87 6.33 -3.16
CA ASP A 229 17.26 7.29 -2.12
C ASP A 229 18.78 7.34 -1.96
N ILE A 230 19.32 8.50 -2.23
CA ILE A 230 20.74 8.87 -2.19
C ILE A 230 20.87 10.33 -1.71
N PRO A 231 21.95 10.75 -1.02
CA PRO A 231 23.16 10.02 -0.64
C PRO A 231 23.13 9.43 0.77
N ALA A 232 22.07 9.65 1.57
CA ALA A 232 21.79 8.91 2.79
C ALA A 232 20.92 7.68 2.48
N HIS A 233 20.59 6.89 3.48
CA HIS A 233 19.79 5.66 3.30
C HIS A 233 20.39 4.69 2.26
N SER A 234 21.71 4.72 2.11
CA SER A 234 22.45 4.11 0.99
C SER A 234 23.28 2.89 1.39
N LEU A 235 23.00 2.27 2.55
CA LEU A 235 23.81 1.15 3.03
C LEU A 235 23.80 -0.07 2.07
N ALA A 236 22.72 -0.29 1.33
CA ALA A 236 22.67 -1.33 0.31
C ALA A 236 23.76 -1.13 -0.75
N PHE A 237 24.02 0.12 -1.14
CA PHE A 237 25.05 0.47 -2.11
C PHE A 237 26.46 0.39 -1.53
N THR A 238 26.63 0.77 -0.27
CA THR A 238 27.94 0.71 0.42
C THR A 238 28.27 -0.71 0.88
N HIS A 239 27.32 -1.57 1.16
CA HIS A 239 27.57 -3.01 1.32
C HIS A 239 28.13 -3.62 0.05
N TYR A 240 27.59 -3.24 -1.11
CA TYR A 240 28.07 -3.71 -2.41
C TYR A 240 29.43 -3.14 -2.78
N LYS A 241 29.63 -1.84 -2.52
CA LYS A 241 30.85 -1.09 -2.85
C LYS A 241 31.31 -0.26 -1.65
N PRO A 242 31.99 -0.88 -0.65
CA PRO A 242 32.35 -0.22 0.59
C PRO A 242 33.18 1.07 0.44
N GLU A 243 33.96 1.17 -0.62
CA GLU A 243 34.83 2.32 -0.90
C GLU A 243 34.07 3.63 -1.16
N ILE A 244 32.77 3.58 -1.50
CA ILE A 244 31.96 4.79 -1.69
C ILE A 244 31.23 5.23 -0.41
N GLY A 245 31.35 4.48 0.68
CA GLY A 245 30.75 4.79 1.97
C GLY A 245 31.51 5.88 2.73
N SER A 246 30.82 6.55 3.64
CA SER A 246 31.38 7.59 4.49
C SER A 246 31.88 7.00 5.81
N ASP A 247 33.19 7.01 6.03
CA ASP A 247 33.79 6.66 7.32
C ASP A 247 33.45 7.70 8.40
N LYS A 248 33.11 8.92 8.01
CA LYS A 248 32.89 10.04 8.90
C LYS A 248 31.46 10.10 9.45
N TYR A 249 30.46 9.78 8.63
CA TYR A 249 29.03 9.96 8.97
C TYR A 249 28.26 8.65 9.09
N GLY A 250 28.90 7.52 8.83
CA GLY A 250 28.31 6.20 8.83
C GLY A 250 28.17 5.61 7.42
N MET A 251 28.25 4.29 7.35
CA MET A 251 28.25 3.57 6.07
C MET A 251 26.91 3.60 5.33
N ASP A 252 25.85 4.06 5.96
CA ASP A 252 24.57 4.36 5.31
C ASP A 252 24.56 5.68 4.53
N HIS A 253 25.67 6.41 4.55
CA HIS A 253 25.90 7.65 3.81
C HIS A 253 26.97 7.44 2.72
N LEU A 254 26.72 7.94 1.51
CA LEU A 254 27.73 8.01 0.46
C LEU A 254 28.76 9.11 0.76
N ASP A 255 30.02 8.85 0.47
CA ASP A 255 31.07 9.85 0.56
C ASP A 255 31.01 10.80 -0.66
N LEU A 256 30.64 12.05 -0.43
CA LEU A 256 30.39 13.04 -1.47
C LEU A 256 31.65 13.64 -2.07
N TYR A 257 32.83 13.30 -1.56
CA TYR A 257 34.13 13.77 -2.06
C TYR A 257 34.82 12.78 -2.98
N LYS A 258 34.33 11.52 -3.06
CA LYS A 258 34.92 10.49 -3.90
C LYS A 258 34.32 10.49 -5.30
N GLU A 259 35.19 10.47 -6.31
CA GLU A 259 34.76 10.42 -7.70
C GLU A 259 34.03 9.11 -8.03
N GLU A 260 34.44 8.02 -7.39
CA GLU A 260 33.80 6.69 -7.51
C GLU A 260 32.34 6.72 -7.10
N THR A 261 31.98 7.54 -6.11
CA THR A 261 30.58 7.74 -5.71
C THR A 261 29.72 8.22 -6.87
N TYR A 262 30.20 9.23 -7.58
CA TYR A 262 29.47 9.81 -8.72
C TYR A 262 29.44 8.86 -9.92
N ARG A 263 30.52 8.14 -10.18
CA ARG A 263 30.54 7.10 -11.22
C ARG A 263 29.52 6.00 -10.93
N PHE A 264 29.45 5.55 -9.69
CA PHE A 264 28.48 4.54 -9.26
C PHE A 264 27.05 5.03 -9.41
N VAL A 265 26.73 6.20 -8.90
CA VAL A 265 25.36 6.77 -8.95
C VAL A 265 24.95 7.07 -10.39
N ASP A 266 25.85 7.64 -11.20
CA ASP A 266 25.60 7.87 -12.63
C ASP A 266 25.22 6.57 -13.33
N SER A 267 26.00 5.51 -13.13
CA SER A 267 25.76 4.21 -13.76
C SER A 267 24.51 3.53 -13.24
N LEU A 268 24.21 3.65 -11.93
CA LEU A 268 23.01 3.09 -11.34
C LEU A 268 21.74 3.73 -11.92
N LEU A 269 21.68 5.04 -11.99
CA LEU A 269 20.53 5.76 -12.54
C LEU A 269 20.38 5.52 -14.05
N ASP A 270 21.48 5.53 -14.77
CA ASP A 270 21.50 5.29 -16.22
C ASP A 270 20.97 3.89 -16.57
N GLU A 271 21.21 2.89 -15.75
CA GLU A 271 20.70 1.52 -15.97
C GLU A 271 19.18 1.46 -16.14
N TYR A 272 18.46 2.29 -15.40
CA TYR A 272 16.98 2.30 -15.39
C TYR A 272 16.37 3.40 -16.26
N LEU A 273 17.13 4.43 -16.60
CA LEU A 273 16.65 5.60 -17.33
C LEU A 273 16.99 5.59 -18.81
N SER A 274 18.07 4.93 -19.21
CA SER A 274 18.60 4.98 -20.58
C SER A 274 18.08 3.87 -21.49
N GLY A 275 18.37 4.01 -22.80
CA GLY A 275 18.04 3.04 -23.84
C GLY A 275 16.68 3.29 -24.50
N GLU A 276 16.39 2.53 -25.54
CA GLU A 276 15.13 2.61 -26.29
C GLU A 276 13.92 2.12 -25.48
N LYS A 277 14.16 1.21 -24.54
CA LYS A 277 13.17 0.63 -23.65
C LYS A 277 13.63 0.76 -22.21
N PRO A 278 13.57 1.97 -21.63
CA PRO A 278 14.00 2.18 -20.25
C PRO A 278 13.09 1.43 -19.27
N VAL A 279 13.62 1.10 -18.09
CA VAL A 279 12.84 0.46 -17.03
C VAL A 279 11.84 1.44 -16.42
N PHE A 280 12.29 2.69 -16.18
CA PHE A 280 11.43 3.76 -15.67
C PHE A 280 10.71 4.45 -16.83
N ILE A 281 9.49 4.09 -17.06
CA ILE A 281 8.67 4.57 -18.18
C ILE A 281 7.72 5.71 -17.80
N GLY A 282 7.47 5.93 -16.50
CA GLY A 282 6.61 7.00 -16.01
C GLY A 282 7.27 8.38 -16.11
N PRO A 283 6.48 9.45 -15.92
CA PRO A 283 6.98 10.83 -16.07
C PRO A 283 7.84 11.32 -14.91
N ASP A 284 7.75 10.70 -13.73
CA ASP A 284 8.39 11.16 -12.51
C ASP A 284 9.37 10.14 -11.96
N VAL A 285 10.51 10.63 -11.46
CA VAL A 285 11.50 9.85 -10.71
C VAL A 285 11.89 10.62 -9.45
N HIS A 286 11.95 9.94 -8.32
CA HIS A 286 12.33 10.49 -7.03
C HIS A 286 13.75 10.05 -6.68
N ILE A 287 14.60 10.99 -6.28
CA ILE A 287 16.02 10.72 -5.97
C ILE A 287 16.34 10.69 -4.47
N GLY A 288 15.32 10.77 -3.62
CA GLY A 288 15.50 10.85 -2.17
C GLY A 288 16.06 12.20 -1.73
N THR A 289 17.32 12.24 -1.37
CA THR A 289 18.07 13.43 -0.95
C THR A 289 17.56 14.06 0.35
N ASP A 290 17.57 13.27 1.41
CA ASP A 290 17.26 13.68 2.78
C ASP A 290 18.40 13.29 3.75
N GLU A 291 18.21 13.58 4.99
CA GLU A 291 18.92 13.15 6.20
C GLU A 291 20.47 13.03 6.11
N TYR A 292 21.12 13.90 5.35
CA TYR A 292 22.57 14.00 5.34
C TYR A 292 23.09 14.93 6.45
N ASN A 293 24.37 14.86 6.76
CA ASN A 293 24.96 15.68 7.83
C ASN A 293 25.08 17.15 7.42
N ALA A 294 24.60 18.06 8.26
CA ALA A 294 24.59 19.50 7.99
C ALA A 294 25.99 20.11 7.82
N LYS A 295 27.04 19.49 8.35
CA LYS A 295 28.43 19.93 8.14
C LYS A 295 28.88 19.85 6.68
N GLU A 296 28.19 19.04 5.88
CA GLU A 296 28.47 18.86 4.45
C GLU A 296 27.40 19.52 3.55
N ALA A 297 26.72 20.55 4.06
CA ALA A 297 25.62 21.20 3.35
C ALA A 297 25.97 21.63 1.92
N GLU A 298 27.14 22.26 1.70
CA GLU A 298 27.55 22.71 0.37
C GLU A 298 27.77 21.54 -0.60
N LYS A 299 28.41 20.46 -0.13
CA LYS A 299 28.65 19.24 -0.95
C LYS A 299 27.34 18.49 -1.20
N PHE A 300 26.45 18.40 -0.22
CA PHE A 300 25.12 17.83 -0.39
C PHE A 300 24.29 18.62 -1.41
N ARG A 301 24.34 19.94 -1.37
CA ARG A 301 23.65 20.81 -2.33
C ARG A 301 24.19 20.59 -3.75
N TYR A 302 25.51 20.50 -3.90
CA TYR A 302 26.14 20.16 -5.18
C TYR A 302 25.69 18.78 -5.70
N PHE A 303 25.69 17.76 -4.85
CA PHE A 303 25.23 16.42 -5.19
C PHE A 303 23.76 16.43 -5.63
N THR A 304 22.90 17.09 -4.86
CA THR A 304 21.45 17.17 -5.15
C THR A 304 21.22 17.88 -6.49
N ASP A 305 21.81 19.03 -6.70
CA ASP A 305 21.70 19.79 -7.98
C ASP A 305 22.15 18.95 -9.18
N ARG A 306 23.28 18.26 -9.05
CA ARG A 306 23.81 17.36 -10.08
C ARG A 306 22.78 16.30 -10.48
N TYR A 307 22.17 15.60 -9.51
CA TYR A 307 21.27 14.50 -9.81
C TYR A 307 19.86 14.92 -10.18
N LEU A 308 19.39 16.08 -9.74
CA LEU A 308 18.20 16.71 -10.30
C LEU A 308 18.37 16.96 -11.81
N LYS A 309 19.49 17.52 -12.20
CA LYS A 309 19.84 17.77 -13.62
C LYS A 309 20.09 16.47 -14.40
N TYR A 310 20.75 15.50 -13.76
CA TYR A 310 21.06 14.21 -14.39
C TYR A 310 19.80 13.45 -14.79
N VAL A 311 18.83 13.36 -13.89
CA VAL A 311 17.58 12.65 -14.14
C VAL A 311 16.69 13.42 -15.13
N GLU A 312 16.66 14.74 -15.04
CA GLU A 312 15.88 15.58 -15.96
C GLU A 312 16.30 15.42 -17.42
N LYS A 313 17.59 15.22 -17.70
CA LYS A 313 18.05 15.03 -19.09
C LYS A 313 17.46 13.80 -19.79
N TYR A 314 16.90 12.84 -19.04
CA TYR A 314 16.14 11.71 -19.58
C TYR A 314 14.65 12.03 -19.78
N GLY A 315 14.25 13.31 -19.71
CA GLY A 315 12.87 13.75 -19.91
C GLY A 315 11.94 13.54 -18.72
N LYS A 316 12.49 13.34 -17.52
CA LYS A 316 11.71 13.13 -16.30
C LYS A 316 11.48 14.42 -15.53
N ASN A 317 10.34 14.52 -14.86
CA ASN A 317 10.15 15.41 -13.73
C ASN A 317 10.86 14.78 -12.53
N VAL A 318 11.59 15.58 -11.76
CA VAL A 318 12.36 15.05 -10.64
C VAL A 318 11.72 15.43 -9.32
N ARG A 319 11.67 14.46 -8.42
CA ARG A 319 11.16 14.66 -7.06
C ARG A 319 12.26 14.40 -6.04
N MET A 320 12.16 15.06 -4.89
CA MET A 320 13.07 14.85 -3.76
C MET A 320 12.36 15.09 -2.43
N TRP A 321 12.94 14.56 -1.36
CA TRP A 321 12.56 14.93 0.01
C TRP A 321 13.08 16.31 0.35
N GLY A 322 12.32 17.08 1.13
CA GLY A 322 12.77 18.39 1.61
C GLY A 322 13.95 18.25 2.57
N ALA A 323 15.03 19.00 2.28
CA ALA A 323 16.25 18.97 3.10
C ALA A 323 16.96 20.32 3.20
N LEU A 324 16.60 21.30 2.38
CA LEU A 324 17.38 22.52 2.20
C LEU A 324 17.26 23.55 3.35
N ARG A 325 16.29 23.38 4.25
CA ARG A 325 16.23 24.16 5.50
C ARG A 325 17.27 23.69 6.51
N TRP A 326 17.47 22.39 6.64
CA TRP A 326 18.49 21.78 7.50
C TRP A 326 19.88 21.91 6.90
N LEU A 327 20.00 21.65 5.60
CA LEU A 327 21.25 21.70 4.84
C LEU A 327 21.39 23.08 4.15
N LYS A 328 21.44 24.12 4.96
CA LYS A 328 21.61 25.51 4.50
C LYS A 328 22.98 25.70 3.88
N GLY A 329 23.03 26.43 2.75
CA GLY A 329 24.28 26.76 2.06
C GLY A 329 24.06 27.73 0.92
N ASN A 330 25.14 28.07 0.25
CA ASN A 330 25.17 29.03 -0.86
C ASN A 330 25.19 28.33 -2.23
N THR A 331 25.56 27.07 -2.27
CA THR A 331 25.56 26.28 -3.52
C THR A 331 24.14 26.18 -4.08
N PRO A 332 23.89 26.65 -5.32
CA PRO A 332 22.56 26.62 -5.91
C PRO A 332 22.06 25.19 -6.11
N VAL A 333 20.77 25.01 -5.91
CA VAL A 333 20.07 23.76 -6.21
C VAL A 333 18.95 24.06 -7.20
N LYS A 334 18.90 23.31 -8.30
CA LYS A 334 17.86 23.44 -9.31
C LYS A 334 16.47 23.40 -8.68
N ALA A 335 15.62 24.36 -9.06
CA ALA A 335 14.22 24.43 -8.59
C ALA A 335 13.20 24.20 -9.71
N ASP A 336 13.48 24.64 -10.92
CA ASP A 336 12.60 24.47 -12.06
C ASP A 336 12.36 22.99 -12.34
N ASN A 337 11.10 22.61 -12.56
CA ASN A 337 10.66 21.24 -12.78
C ASN A 337 11.00 20.26 -11.62
N VAL A 338 11.10 20.76 -10.39
CA VAL A 338 11.38 19.95 -9.20
C VAL A 338 10.21 20.02 -8.23
N THR A 339 9.77 18.86 -7.77
CA THR A 339 8.74 18.72 -6.74
C THR A 339 9.35 18.16 -5.46
N ILE A 340 9.05 18.81 -4.34
CA ILE A 340 9.56 18.45 -3.01
C ILE A 340 8.43 17.84 -2.18
N ASN A 341 8.71 16.69 -1.55
CA ASN A 341 7.89 16.18 -0.45
C ASN A 341 8.23 16.94 0.83
N ALA A 342 7.29 17.75 1.32
CA ALA A 342 7.41 18.50 2.57
C ALA A 342 7.05 17.56 3.74
N TRP A 343 8.07 16.97 4.37
CA TRP A 343 7.90 15.90 5.35
C TRP A 343 8.17 16.34 6.79
N SER A 344 9.05 17.30 7.03
CA SER A 344 9.42 17.74 8.38
C SER A 344 9.64 19.25 8.46
N TYR A 345 9.10 19.87 9.50
CA TYR A 345 9.28 21.30 9.76
C TYR A 345 10.76 21.72 9.82
N ASP A 346 11.61 20.89 10.43
CA ASP A 346 13.02 21.22 10.60
C ASP A 346 13.82 21.10 9.29
N TRP A 347 13.38 20.27 8.36
CA TRP A 347 14.10 19.95 7.14
C TRP A 347 13.73 20.81 5.94
N ILE A 348 12.48 21.28 5.88
CA ILE A 348 11.98 22.09 4.76
C ILE A 348 11.21 23.32 5.26
N ASP A 349 11.46 24.45 4.61
CA ASP A 349 10.62 25.66 4.68
C ASP A 349 9.69 25.70 3.46
N PRO A 350 8.39 25.42 3.63
CA PRO A 350 7.46 25.37 2.50
C PRO A 350 7.31 26.70 1.76
N ASN A 351 7.24 27.81 2.50
CA ASN A 351 7.09 29.13 1.90
C ASN A 351 8.33 29.56 1.10
N ALA A 352 9.52 29.35 1.68
CA ALA A 352 10.78 29.63 0.98
C ALA A 352 10.91 28.74 -0.27
N SER A 353 10.57 27.46 -0.17
CA SER A 353 10.63 26.52 -1.30
C SER A 353 9.71 26.94 -2.45
N LEU A 354 8.47 27.35 -2.17
CA LEU A 354 7.55 27.86 -3.18
C LEU A 354 8.06 29.14 -3.83
N LYS A 355 8.65 30.04 -3.03
CA LYS A 355 9.26 31.29 -3.52
C LYS A 355 10.45 31.02 -4.44
N ASP A 356 11.23 29.99 -4.16
CA ASP A 356 12.38 29.58 -4.96
C ASP A 356 11.97 28.84 -6.25
N GLY A 357 10.69 28.58 -6.44
CA GLY A 357 10.14 27.96 -7.65
C GLY A 357 9.91 26.45 -7.57
N TYR A 358 10.14 25.83 -6.42
CA TYR A 358 9.78 24.42 -6.20
C TYR A 358 8.26 24.25 -6.12
N LYS A 359 7.79 23.07 -6.49
CA LYS A 359 6.44 22.60 -6.17
C LYS A 359 6.50 21.73 -4.93
N ILE A 360 5.40 21.65 -4.20
CA ILE A 360 5.34 20.95 -2.90
C ILE A 360 4.21 19.94 -2.90
N ILE A 361 4.50 18.78 -2.35
CA ILE A 361 3.53 17.77 -1.91
C ILE A 361 3.64 17.66 -0.39
N ASN A 362 2.51 17.83 0.30
CA ASN A 362 2.45 17.68 1.76
C ASN A 362 2.60 16.21 2.15
N THR A 363 3.71 15.87 2.80
CA THR A 363 3.98 14.54 3.36
C THR A 363 4.37 14.65 4.83
N CYS A 364 3.73 15.59 5.55
CA CYS A 364 4.11 15.96 6.92
C CYS A 364 4.14 14.75 7.87
N ASP A 365 5.30 14.49 8.46
CA ASP A 365 5.54 13.36 9.35
C ASP A 365 4.65 13.34 10.61
N ALA A 366 4.26 14.51 11.10
CA ALA A 366 3.38 14.63 12.26
C ALA A 366 1.98 14.04 12.03
N TYR A 367 1.51 13.99 10.78
CA TYR A 367 0.12 13.62 10.45
C TYR A 367 0.00 12.45 9.48
N LEU A 368 0.99 12.26 8.59
CA LEU A 368 0.88 11.41 7.40
C LEU A 368 1.87 10.24 7.39
N TYR A 369 2.69 10.07 8.44
CA TYR A 369 3.61 8.95 8.58
C TYR A 369 2.98 7.82 9.38
N ILE A 370 3.01 6.62 8.78
CA ILE A 370 2.73 5.35 9.45
C ILE A 370 4.07 4.63 9.58
N VAL A 371 4.49 4.37 10.82
CA VAL A 371 5.69 3.57 11.09
C VAL A 371 5.30 2.40 12.00
N PRO A 372 5.01 1.23 11.42
CA PRO A 372 4.44 0.12 12.16
C PRO A 372 5.28 -0.29 13.36
N ALA A 373 4.67 -0.32 14.53
CA ALA A 373 5.24 -0.74 15.81
C ALA A 373 6.47 0.07 16.28
N ALA A 374 6.69 1.28 15.77
CA ALA A 374 7.86 2.08 16.11
C ALA A 374 7.76 2.80 17.47
N GLY A 375 6.58 3.27 17.84
CA GLY A 375 6.32 3.95 19.12
C GLY A 375 6.66 5.45 19.14
N TYR A 376 7.45 5.95 18.18
CA TYR A 376 7.80 7.39 18.05
C TYR A 376 7.06 8.10 16.91
N TYR A 377 6.58 7.38 15.93
CA TYR A 377 5.59 7.83 14.96
C TYR A 377 4.27 7.06 15.14
N ARG A 378 3.26 7.41 14.38
CA ARG A 378 1.96 6.77 14.47
C ARG A 378 2.01 5.34 13.92
N ASP A 379 1.42 4.41 14.65
CA ASP A 379 1.14 3.05 14.18
C ASP A 379 -0.11 3.06 13.27
N PHE A 380 -1.11 3.84 13.66
CA PHE A 380 -2.30 4.16 12.86
C PHE A 380 -2.45 5.67 12.77
N LEU A 381 -2.83 6.19 11.61
CA LEU A 381 -3.17 7.61 11.49
C LEU A 381 -4.46 7.91 12.23
N ASP A 382 -4.56 9.11 12.79
CA ASP A 382 -5.79 9.63 13.41
C ASP A 382 -6.79 10.01 12.31
N THR A 383 -7.54 9.03 11.82
CA THR A 383 -8.47 9.20 10.69
C THR A 383 -9.59 10.19 11.00
N LYS A 384 -10.05 10.26 12.27
CA LYS A 384 -11.06 11.23 12.68
C LYS A 384 -10.52 12.65 12.58
N TRP A 385 -9.36 12.90 13.15
CA TRP A 385 -8.73 14.22 13.08
C TRP A 385 -8.40 14.61 11.64
N LEU A 386 -7.89 13.68 10.84
CA LEU A 386 -7.63 13.91 9.42
C LEU A 386 -8.89 14.31 8.66
N TYR A 387 -9.99 13.62 8.90
CA TYR A 387 -11.26 13.92 8.26
C TYR A 387 -11.82 15.31 8.68
N GLU A 388 -11.89 15.56 9.98
CA GLU A 388 -12.53 16.76 10.53
C GLU A 388 -11.66 18.02 10.48
N GLN A 389 -10.34 17.89 10.70
CA GLN A 389 -9.45 19.02 10.97
C GLN A 389 -8.35 19.22 9.91
N TRP A 390 -7.80 18.15 9.39
CA TRP A 390 -6.66 18.26 8.47
C TRP A 390 -7.09 18.86 7.13
N ARG A 391 -6.19 19.68 6.57
CA ARG A 391 -6.26 20.24 5.22
C ARG A 391 -4.92 19.98 4.53
N VAL A 392 -4.91 19.84 3.22
CA VAL A 392 -3.67 19.64 2.44
C VAL A 392 -2.68 20.77 2.70
N GLY A 393 -3.15 21.99 2.94
CA GLY A 393 -2.32 23.13 3.28
C GLY A 393 -1.61 23.05 4.64
N LYS A 394 -2.02 22.15 5.54
CA LYS A 394 -1.36 21.96 6.84
C LYS A 394 -0.04 21.20 6.67
N VAL A 395 0.95 21.89 6.15
CA VAL A 395 2.25 21.34 5.73
C VAL A 395 3.18 20.98 6.89
N ASN A 396 2.90 21.52 8.08
CA ASN A 396 3.53 21.14 9.35
C ASN A 396 2.70 21.68 10.52
N PRO A 397 3.03 21.36 11.80
CA PRO A 397 2.28 21.83 12.96
C PRO A 397 2.22 23.34 13.16
N LYS A 398 3.14 24.09 12.57
CA LYS A 398 3.26 25.54 12.77
C LYS A 398 2.74 26.37 11.59
N GLU A 399 2.58 25.76 10.40
CA GLU A 399 2.27 26.48 9.18
C GLU A 399 1.11 25.82 8.42
N GLU A 400 0.23 26.64 7.91
CA GLU A 400 -0.86 26.23 7.03
C GLU A 400 -0.91 27.15 5.81
N LEU A 401 -0.77 26.55 4.62
CA LEU A 401 -0.92 27.25 3.35
C LEU A 401 -2.41 27.31 2.97
N PRO A 402 -2.89 28.44 2.44
CA PRO A 402 -4.27 28.54 1.96
C PRO A 402 -4.59 27.48 0.89
N GLU A 403 -5.85 27.04 0.86
CA GLU A 403 -6.33 26.19 -0.24
C GLU A 403 -6.18 26.93 -1.58
N GLY A 404 -5.65 26.24 -2.58
CA GLY A 404 -5.37 26.84 -3.89
C GLY A 404 -4.04 27.60 -3.98
N THR A 405 -3.17 27.52 -2.97
CA THR A 405 -1.82 28.07 -3.04
C THR A 405 -1.08 27.54 -4.27
N PRO A 406 -0.60 28.43 -5.19
CA PRO A 406 0.14 27.99 -6.37
C PRO A 406 1.39 27.19 -5.98
N GLY A 407 1.59 26.05 -6.63
CA GLY A 407 2.72 25.16 -6.34
C GLY A 407 2.48 24.11 -5.26
N LEU A 408 1.43 24.22 -4.45
CA LEU A 408 0.97 23.15 -3.56
C LEU A 408 0.14 22.16 -4.35
N LEU A 409 0.74 21.04 -4.73
CA LEU A 409 0.14 20.07 -5.64
C LEU A 409 -0.84 19.11 -4.97
N GLY A 410 -0.67 18.84 -3.69
CA GLY A 410 -1.48 17.88 -2.97
C GLY A 410 -0.80 17.29 -1.75
N GLY A 411 -1.17 16.06 -1.43
CA GLY A 411 -0.63 15.33 -0.30
C GLY A 411 -0.25 13.90 -0.65
N MET A 412 0.61 13.33 0.20
CA MET A 412 1.06 11.95 0.12
C MET A 412 1.29 11.44 1.53
N PHE A 413 0.60 10.37 1.92
CA PHE A 413 0.94 9.69 3.17
C PHE A 413 1.94 8.58 2.91
N ALA A 414 2.69 8.21 3.94
CA ALA A 414 3.83 7.33 3.79
C ALA A 414 3.85 6.21 4.83
N VAL A 415 4.28 5.03 4.42
CA VAL A 415 4.63 3.93 5.31
C VAL A 415 6.13 3.72 5.28
N TRP A 416 6.73 3.81 6.45
CA TRP A 416 8.14 3.50 6.69
C TRP A 416 8.27 2.25 7.55
N ASN A 417 9.17 1.37 7.17
CA ASN A 417 9.43 0.12 7.88
C ASN A 417 10.74 0.19 8.67
N ASP A 418 10.87 1.21 9.51
CA ASP A 418 12.09 1.55 10.25
C ASP A 418 12.63 0.39 11.09
N HIS A 419 11.74 -0.42 11.67
CA HIS A 419 12.10 -1.55 12.51
C HIS A 419 12.22 -2.84 11.68
N CYS A 420 13.29 -2.93 10.88
CA CYS A 420 13.58 -4.14 10.11
C CYS A 420 13.61 -5.38 10.99
N GLY A 421 12.89 -6.41 10.58
CA GLY A 421 12.88 -7.69 11.30
C GLY A 421 11.97 -7.73 12.53
N ASN A 422 11.04 -6.80 12.68
CA ASN A 422 10.08 -6.78 13.80
C ASN A 422 8.86 -7.68 13.59
N GLY A 423 8.80 -8.44 12.51
CA GLY A 423 7.71 -9.37 12.25
C GLY A 423 6.45 -8.76 11.63
N VAL A 424 6.46 -7.49 11.25
CA VAL A 424 5.32 -6.86 10.54
C VAL A 424 5.12 -7.54 9.19
N SER A 425 3.87 -8.00 8.92
CA SER A 425 3.48 -8.61 7.65
C SER A 425 2.96 -7.58 6.64
N GLN A 426 2.81 -8.00 5.37
CA GLN A 426 2.14 -7.18 4.36
C GLN A 426 0.71 -6.84 4.78
N GLN A 427 0.00 -7.79 5.38
CA GLN A 427 -1.37 -7.61 5.87
C GLN A 427 -1.43 -6.62 7.04
N ASP A 428 -0.45 -6.66 7.94
CA ASP A 428 -0.32 -5.67 9.03
C ASP A 428 -0.17 -4.25 8.48
N VAL A 429 0.64 -4.08 7.44
CA VAL A 429 0.80 -2.79 6.77
C VAL A 429 -0.50 -2.38 6.09
N HIS A 430 -1.14 -3.28 5.36
CA HIS A 430 -2.41 -3.00 4.69
C HIS A 430 -3.52 -2.61 5.68
N PHE A 431 -3.59 -3.29 6.80
CA PHE A 431 -4.58 -3.00 7.86
C PHE A 431 -4.45 -1.57 8.40
N ARG A 432 -3.22 -1.01 8.41
CA ARG A 432 -2.93 0.37 8.82
C ARG A 432 -3.18 1.38 7.70
N THR A 433 -2.86 1.02 6.47
CA THR A 433 -2.88 1.95 5.34
C THR A 433 -4.26 2.15 4.73
N PHE A 434 -5.08 1.10 4.69
CA PHE A 434 -6.35 1.16 3.98
C PHE A 434 -7.33 2.19 4.55
N PRO A 435 -7.59 2.27 5.88
CA PRO A 435 -8.43 3.32 6.45
C PRO A 435 -7.90 4.74 6.19
N ALA A 436 -6.57 4.91 6.25
CA ALA A 436 -5.92 6.19 5.95
C ALA A 436 -6.11 6.58 4.48
N ALA A 437 -5.97 5.63 3.55
CA ALA A 437 -6.18 5.86 2.12
C ALA A 437 -7.60 6.34 1.83
N GLN A 438 -8.62 5.77 2.44
CA GLN A 438 -10.01 6.16 2.27
C GLN A 438 -10.26 7.61 2.71
N VAL A 439 -9.77 7.98 3.89
CA VAL A 439 -9.93 9.34 4.42
C VAL A 439 -9.15 10.37 3.59
N LEU A 440 -7.89 10.09 3.30
CA LEU A 440 -7.03 11.03 2.58
C LEU A 440 -7.45 11.20 1.12
N ALA A 441 -7.96 10.14 0.49
CA ALA A 441 -8.56 10.25 -0.83
C ALA A 441 -9.72 11.26 -0.84
N GLU A 442 -10.63 11.18 0.12
CA GLU A 442 -11.74 12.13 0.26
C GLU A 442 -11.22 13.56 0.47
N LYS A 443 -10.28 13.74 1.39
CA LYS A 443 -9.74 15.06 1.72
C LYS A 443 -8.99 15.72 0.57
N MET A 444 -8.20 14.97 -0.18
CA MET A 444 -7.43 15.49 -1.32
C MET A 444 -8.29 15.70 -2.56
N TRP A 445 -9.33 14.89 -2.74
CA TRP A 445 -10.28 15.08 -3.84
C TRP A 445 -11.18 16.29 -3.60
N ARG A 446 -11.76 16.43 -2.41
CA ARG A 446 -12.78 17.45 -2.12
C ARG A 446 -12.24 18.75 -1.55
N GLY A 447 -11.07 18.74 -0.93
CA GLY A 447 -10.56 19.86 -0.16
C GLY A 447 -11.23 19.94 1.22
N LYS A 448 -11.69 21.12 1.62
CA LYS A 448 -12.19 21.39 2.98
C LYS A 448 -13.69 21.12 3.22
N ASN A 449 -14.40 20.69 2.22
CA ASN A 449 -15.87 20.55 2.34
C ASN A 449 -16.26 19.12 2.74
N GLU A 450 -16.54 18.90 4.01
CA GLU A 450 -17.15 17.66 4.49
C GLU A 450 -18.65 17.63 4.13
N MET A 451 -19.12 16.47 3.65
CA MET A 451 -20.54 16.28 3.28
C MET A 451 -21.34 15.61 4.38
N VAL A 452 -20.70 14.82 5.21
CA VAL A 452 -21.29 14.02 6.28
C VAL A 452 -20.40 14.06 7.50
N SER A 453 -20.92 13.63 8.66
CA SER A 453 -20.11 13.48 9.87
C SER A 453 -19.03 12.40 9.69
N TYR A 454 -18.00 12.41 10.52
CA TYR A 454 -16.96 11.38 10.46
C TYR A 454 -17.55 9.98 10.73
N GLU A 455 -18.47 9.86 11.67
CA GLU A 455 -19.10 8.60 12.02
C GLU A 455 -19.89 8.01 10.84
N GLU A 456 -20.60 8.85 10.10
CA GLU A 456 -21.30 8.43 8.88
C GLU A 456 -20.32 8.04 7.76
N PHE A 457 -19.21 8.77 7.63
CA PHE A 457 -18.17 8.47 6.66
C PHE A 457 -17.43 7.17 7.00
N GLU A 458 -17.08 6.97 8.26
CA GLU A 458 -16.43 5.75 8.73
C GLU A 458 -17.28 4.51 8.49
N GLU A 459 -18.59 4.60 8.74
CA GLU A 459 -19.52 3.51 8.47
C GLU A 459 -19.60 3.17 6.98
N LEU A 460 -19.60 4.18 6.11
CA LEU A 460 -19.51 3.96 4.66
C LEU A 460 -18.18 3.26 4.27
N CYS A 461 -17.07 3.71 4.86
CA CYS A 461 -15.75 3.12 4.60
C CYS A 461 -15.68 1.65 4.98
N LYS A 462 -16.28 1.27 6.12
CA LYS A 462 -16.32 -0.13 6.59
C LYS A 462 -17.09 -1.04 5.63
N GLN A 463 -18.09 -0.52 4.96
CA GLN A 463 -18.92 -1.27 4.01
C GLN A 463 -18.30 -1.38 2.61
N MET A 464 -17.38 -0.48 2.27
CA MET A 464 -16.77 -0.44 0.94
C MET A 464 -15.72 -1.54 0.76
N PRO A 465 -15.64 -2.16 -0.43
CA PRO A 465 -14.54 -3.06 -0.76
C PRO A 465 -13.24 -2.29 -0.91
N GLU A 466 -12.12 -3.00 -0.87
CA GLU A 466 -10.80 -2.41 -1.10
C GLU A 466 -10.63 -1.97 -2.56
N ALA A 467 -11.00 -2.83 -3.48
CA ALA A 467 -11.13 -2.60 -4.91
C ALA A 467 -11.82 -3.81 -5.54
N PRO A 468 -12.31 -3.72 -6.79
CA PRO A 468 -12.78 -4.89 -7.52
C PRO A 468 -11.74 -6.00 -7.58
N GLY A 469 -12.11 -7.21 -7.15
CA GLY A 469 -11.24 -8.38 -7.14
C GLY A 469 -10.13 -8.38 -6.09
N VAL A 470 -10.11 -7.43 -5.17
CA VAL A 470 -9.11 -7.30 -4.10
C VAL A 470 -9.73 -7.54 -2.74
N ASN A 471 -9.12 -8.43 -1.96
CA ASN A 471 -9.51 -8.70 -0.58
C ASN A 471 -8.27 -8.97 0.31
N LEU A 472 -7.39 -7.98 0.45
CA LEU A 472 -6.21 -8.06 1.29
C LEU A 472 -6.54 -8.04 2.79
N LEU A 473 -7.70 -7.50 3.17
CA LEU A 473 -8.21 -7.55 4.55
C LEU A 473 -8.68 -8.95 4.94
N GLY A 474 -8.82 -9.87 4.00
CA GLY A 474 -9.32 -11.21 4.30
C GLY A 474 -10.75 -11.21 4.86
N ARG A 475 -11.62 -10.37 4.32
CA ARG A 475 -13.04 -10.32 4.71
C ARG A 475 -13.77 -11.56 4.23
N VAL A 476 -14.53 -12.17 5.12
CA VAL A 476 -15.45 -13.26 4.79
C VAL A 476 -16.74 -12.67 4.22
N GLN A 477 -17.12 -13.11 3.04
CA GLN A 477 -18.34 -12.65 2.38
C GLN A 477 -19.38 -13.78 2.36
N GLY A 478 -20.55 -13.49 2.91
CA GLY A 478 -21.67 -14.44 2.98
C GLY A 478 -21.48 -15.58 4.00
N GLU A 479 -22.35 -16.55 3.92
CA GLU A 479 -22.24 -17.77 4.74
C GLU A 479 -21.28 -18.77 4.06
N VAL A 480 -20.29 -19.22 4.82
CA VAL A 480 -19.32 -20.21 4.37
C VAL A 480 -19.46 -21.46 5.23
N VAL A 481 -19.71 -22.59 4.59
CA VAL A 481 -19.69 -23.90 5.26
C VAL A 481 -18.30 -24.50 5.06
N LEU A 482 -17.62 -24.76 6.16
CA LEU A 482 -16.27 -25.32 6.15
C LEU A 482 -16.31 -26.85 6.23
N PRO A 483 -15.38 -27.57 5.56
CA PRO A 483 -15.14 -28.98 5.85
C PRO A 483 -14.86 -29.15 7.35
N GLY A 484 -15.42 -30.21 7.96
CA GLY A 484 -15.29 -30.43 9.40
C GLY A 484 -16.21 -29.57 10.28
N GLN A 485 -17.05 -28.72 9.71
CA GLN A 485 -18.03 -27.94 10.48
C GLN A 485 -19.16 -28.82 11.06
N ASN A 486 -19.70 -29.69 10.23
CA ASN A 486 -20.83 -30.60 10.57
C ASN A 486 -20.46 -32.09 10.47
N GLU A 487 -19.21 -32.40 10.33
CA GLU A 487 -18.67 -33.74 10.15
C GLU A 487 -17.31 -33.90 10.84
N GLU A 488 -16.91 -35.13 11.09
CA GLU A 488 -15.57 -35.45 11.58
C GLU A 488 -14.64 -35.70 10.38
N LEU A 489 -13.51 -35.02 10.35
CA LEU A 489 -12.45 -35.27 9.38
C LEU A 489 -11.39 -36.18 9.98
N SER A 490 -10.92 -37.15 9.22
CA SER A 490 -9.78 -37.99 9.56
C SER A 490 -8.64 -37.71 8.59
N LEU A 491 -7.48 -37.34 9.08
CA LEU A 491 -6.31 -36.98 8.31
C LEU A 491 -5.16 -37.94 8.60
N ASN A 492 -4.51 -38.42 7.55
CA ASN A 492 -3.43 -39.42 7.65
C ASN A 492 -2.02 -38.86 7.53
N GLY A 493 -1.88 -37.52 7.47
CA GLY A 493 -0.59 -36.83 7.31
C GLY A 493 -0.19 -36.56 5.86
N THR A 494 -0.97 -37.02 4.90
CA THR A 494 -0.79 -36.73 3.46
C THR A 494 -2.10 -36.28 2.81
N ASP A 495 -3.10 -35.97 3.60
CA ASP A 495 -4.38 -35.44 3.14
C ASP A 495 -4.35 -33.92 3.04
N SER A 496 -4.99 -33.42 2.01
CA SER A 496 -5.26 -31.99 1.84
C SER A 496 -6.72 -31.83 1.41
N ILE A 497 -7.48 -31.09 2.23
CA ILE A 497 -8.90 -30.81 1.98
C ILE A 497 -9.03 -29.33 1.68
N ALA A 498 -9.43 -29.00 0.44
CA ALA A 498 -9.63 -27.61 0.01
C ALA A 498 -10.88 -27.01 0.66
N THR A 499 -10.83 -25.71 0.94
CA THR A 499 -11.99 -24.94 1.40
C THR A 499 -12.34 -23.85 0.38
N MET A 500 -13.52 -23.25 0.54
CA MET A 500 -13.95 -22.09 -0.26
C MET A 500 -13.38 -20.75 0.27
N LEU A 501 -12.67 -20.77 1.38
CA LEU A 501 -12.20 -19.58 2.10
C LEU A 501 -10.68 -19.58 2.15
N PRO A 502 -9.98 -18.74 1.35
CA PRO A 502 -8.52 -18.79 1.28
C PRO A 502 -7.83 -18.37 2.59
N GLU A 503 -8.35 -17.34 3.25
CA GLU A 503 -7.84 -16.82 4.53
C GLU A 503 -8.90 -15.97 5.22
N VAL A 504 -8.70 -15.73 6.52
CA VAL A 504 -9.56 -14.88 7.34
C VAL A 504 -8.72 -13.80 8.01
N GLY A 505 -8.98 -12.55 7.66
CA GLY A 505 -8.33 -11.39 8.26
C GLY A 505 -8.91 -11.05 9.62
N TYR A 506 -8.09 -10.39 10.43
CA TYR A 506 -8.53 -9.97 11.77
C TYR A 506 -9.49 -8.77 11.72
N PRO A 507 -10.35 -8.60 12.78
CA PRO A 507 -10.48 -9.52 13.91
C PRO A 507 -11.24 -10.79 13.54
N TYR A 508 -10.81 -11.94 14.06
CA TYR A 508 -11.51 -13.22 13.84
C TYR A 508 -11.48 -14.11 15.07
N VAL A 509 -12.40 -15.08 15.06
CA VAL A 509 -12.40 -16.23 15.95
C VAL A 509 -12.50 -17.49 15.12
N VAL A 510 -11.53 -18.39 15.27
CA VAL A 510 -11.55 -19.75 14.68
C VAL A 510 -11.59 -20.76 15.81
N GLU A 511 -12.58 -21.66 15.77
CA GLU A 511 -12.75 -22.74 16.73
C GLU A 511 -12.73 -24.09 16.03
N PHE A 512 -12.16 -25.08 16.69
CA PHE A 512 -12.20 -26.48 16.25
C PHE A 512 -11.90 -27.41 17.41
N GLU A 513 -12.26 -28.67 17.26
CA GLU A 513 -11.83 -29.74 18.15
C GLU A 513 -10.81 -30.60 17.42
N ILE A 514 -9.75 -30.98 18.10
CA ILE A 514 -8.62 -31.73 17.56
C ILE A 514 -8.31 -32.95 18.41
N ASN A 515 -8.10 -34.11 17.78
CA ASN A 515 -7.64 -35.33 18.42
C ASN A 515 -6.42 -35.86 17.65
N PRO A 516 -5.19 -35.52 18.09
CA PRO A 516 -3.97 -35.94 17.42
C PRO A 516 -3.73 -37.46 17.58
N ASP A 517 -3.27 -38.11 16.53
CA ASP A 517 -2.74 -39.49 16.63
C ASP A 517 -1.45 -39.49 17.46
N LYS A 518 -1.07 -40.66 18.00
CA LYS A 518 0.18 -40.83 18.73
C LYS A 518 1.41 -40.64 17.84
N ASP A 519 1.31 -41.09 16.60
CA ASP A 519 2.36 -40.94 15.59
C ASP A 519 2.06 -39.72 14.73
N GLN A 520 2.77 -38.64 14.98
CA GLN A 520 2.62 -37.35 14.31
C GLN A 520 3.79 -37.03 13.40
N ASN A 521 3.51 -36.35 12.28
CA ASN A 521 4.56 -35.69 11.53
C ASN A 521 5.14 -34.51 12.35
N ILE A 522 6.44 -34.35 12.33
CA ILE A 522 7.11 -33.19 12.93
C ILE A 522 6.65 -31.94 12.21
N ASN A 523 6.18 -30.93 12.95
CA ASN A 523 5.63 -29.68 12.40
C ASN A 523 4.50 -29.94 11.40
N GLY A 524 3.63 -30.91 11.69
CA GLY A 524 2.51 -31.28 10.80
C GLY A 524 1.60 -30.08 10.52
N ILE A 525 1.31 -29.84 9.23
CA ILE A 525 0.49 -28.72 8.78
C ILE A 525 -0.97 -29.00 9.06
N LEU A 526 -1.59 -28.13 9.84
CA LEU A 526 -3.00 -28.21 10.20
C LEU A 526 -3.88 -27.37 9.27
N PHE A 527 -3.51 -26.08 9.06
CA PHE A 527 -4.16 -25.19 8.12
C PHE A 527 -3.11 -24.46 7.30
N LYS A 528 -3.37 -24.28 6.01
CA LYS A 528 -2.48 -23.56 5.10
C LYS A 528 -3.27 -22.59 4.22
N GLY A 529 -2.73 -21.40 4.06
CA GLY A 529 -3.28 -20.33 3.25
C GLY A 529 -2.26 -19.73 2.30
N PRO A 530 -2.62 -18.68 1.58
CA PRO A 530 -1.70 -18.01 0.65
C PRO A 530 -0.51 -17.33 1.34
N HIS A 531 -0.65 -16.87 2.58
CA HIS A 531 0.35 -16.07 3.27
C HIS A 531 0.84 -16.65 4.59
N SER A 532 0.14 -17.63 5.13
CA SER A 532 0.42 -18.19 6.46
C SER A 532 0.14 -19.67 6.54
N THR A 533 0.67 -20.30 7.58
CA THR A 533 0.50 -21.73 7.89
C THR A 533 0.36 -21.91 9.39
N VAL A 534 -0.58 -22.76 9.83
CA VAL A 534 -0.73 -23.19 11.22
C VAL A 534 -0.30 -24.65 11.32
N TYR A 535 0.57 -24.91 12.28
CA TYR A 535 1.15 -26.23 12.54
C TYR A 535 0.61 -26.84 13.83
N ALA A 536 0.47 -28.14 13.84
CA ALA A 536 0.39 -28.93 15.06
C ALA A 536 1.71 -29.69 15.26
N ASN A 537 2.02 -30.08 16.49
CA ASN A 537 3.23 -30.83 16.82
C ASN A 537 4.57 -30.14 16.47
N TRP A 538 4.65 -28.81 16.72
CA TRP A 538 5.88 -28.07 16.48
C TRP A 538 7.06 -28.67 17.24
N GLU A 539 8.19 -28.89 16.53
CA GLU A 539 9.40 -29.55 17.04
C GLU A 539 9.14 -30.90 17.74
N ASN A 540 8.12 -31.61 17.32
CA ASN A 540 7.70 -32.90 17.93
C ASN A 540 7.29 -32.77 19.41
N LYS A 541 6.75 -31.62 19.82
CA LYS A 541 6.40 -31.32 21.22
C LYS A 541 4.89 -31.18 21.44
N GLY A 542 4.06 -31.52 20.45
CA GLY A 542 2.59 -31.37 20.53
C GLY A 542 2.15 -29.90 20.66
N LYS A 543 2.95 -28.93 20.21
CA LYS A 543 2.66 -27.50 20.29
C LYS A 543 2.00 -27.01 19.00
N LEU A 544 1.07 -26.08 19.16
CA LEU A 544 0.57 -25.26 18.06
C LEU A 544 1.55 -24.14 17.76
N ALA A 545 1.74 -23.85 16.47
CA ALA A 545 2.57 -22.77 16.00
C ALA A 545 2.00 -22.20 14.69
N PHE A 546 2.43 -21.03 14.30
CA PHE A 546 2.13 -20.48 12.98
C PHE A 546 3.33 -19.78 12.36
N SER A 547 3.37 -19.75 11.05
CA SER A 547 4.39 -19.02 10.30
C SER A 547 3.76 -18.10 9.27
N ARG A 548 4.41 -16.95 9.04
CA ARG A 548 4.12 -16.03 7.96
C ARG A 548 5.31 -15.10 7.74
N ASP A 549 5.51 -14.63 6.52
CA ASP A 549 6.61 -13.72 6.14
C ASP A 549 8.00 -14.14 6.64
N GLY A 550 8.28 -15.45 6.67
CA GLY A 550 9.55 -15.98 7.15
C GLY A 550 9.72 -16.03 8.67
N TYR A 551 8.70 -15.65 9.44
CA TYR A 551 8.69 -15.74 10.90
C TYR A 551 7.83 -16.89 11.39
N THR A 552 8.28 -17.57 12.44
CA THR A 552 7.52 -18.61 13.13
C THR A 552 7.30 -18.23 14.58
N PHE A 553 6.07 -18.39 15.04
CA PHE A 553 5.63 -18.09 16.39
C PHE A 553 5.01 -19.35 17.00
N VAL A 554 5.45 -19.69 18.23
CA VAL A 554 5.05 -20.93 18.91
C VAL A 554 4.23 -20.58 20.15
N PHE A 555 3.12 -21.27 20.35
CA PHE A 555 2.39 -21.25 21.61
C PHE A 555 3.02 -22.25 22.58
N HIS A 556 3.72 -21.75 23.58
CA HIS A 556 4.48 -22.57 24.54
C HIS A 556 3.64 -23.07 25.72
N ALA A 557 2.56 -22.39 26.07
CA ALA A 557 1.80 -22.63 27.29
C ALA A 557 0.92 -23.90 27.26
N ALA A 558 0.64 -24.44 26.08
CA ALA A 558 -0.23 -25.60 25.93
C ALA A 558 0.42 -26.69 25.08
N THR A 559 0.09 -27.94 25.39
CA THR A 559 0.46 -29.13 24.62
C THR A 559 -0.81 -29.90 24.28
N LEU A 560 -0.96 -30.29 23.03
CA LEU A 560 -2.10 -31.10 22.58
C LEU A 560 -1.85 -32.57 22.96
N PRO A 561 -2.73 -33.18 23.78
CA PRO A 561 -2.58 -34.59 24.16
C PRO A 561 -2.95 -35.49 22.98
N ALA A 562 -2.11 -36.48 22.70
CA ALA A 562 -2.39 -37.49 21.69
C ALA A 562 -3.52 -38.44 22.16
N GLY A 563 -4.42 -38.81 21.26
CA GLY A 563 -5.52 -39.74 21.51
C GLY A 563 -6.67 -39.17 22.33
N ALA A 564 -6.72 -37.85 22.53
CA ALA A 564 -7.78 -37.16 23.25
C ALA A 564 -8.27 -35.92 22.49
N TRP A 565 -9.58 -35.65 22.63
CA TRP A 565 -10.18 -34.46 22.06
C TRP A 565 -9.82 -33.22 22.89
N THR A 566 -9.37 -32.17 22.20
CA THR A 566 -9.10 -30.86 22.78
C THR A 566 -9.88 -29.80 22.01
N LYS A 567 -10.62 -28.96 22.70
CA LYS A 567 -11.25 -27.79 22.10
C LYS A 567 -10.23 -26.68 21.99
N VAL A 568 -10.01 -26.19 20.76
CA VAL A 568 -9.10 -25.10 20.43
C VAL A 568 -9.87 -23.91 19.90
N ARG A 569 -9.54 -22.72 20.40
CA ARG A 569 -10.01 -21.44 19.88
C ARG A 569 -8.81 -20.53 19.67
N ILE A 570 -8.70 -19.96 18.48
CA ILE A 570 -7.67 -18.99 18.12
C ILE A 570 -8.36 -17.68 17.76
N GLU A 571 -8.01 -16.62 18.46
CA GLU A 571 -8.47 -15.25 18.18
C GLU A 571 -7.32 -14.43 17.64
N GLY A 572 -7.55 -13.76 16.51
CA GLY A 572 -6.60 -12.83 15.93
C GLY A 572 -7.12 -11.40 15.92
N ASP A 573 -6.26 -10.45 16.26
CA ASP A 573 -6.49 -9.03 16.07
C ASP A 573 -5.21 -8.34 15.53
N HIS A 574 -5.27 -7.05 15.26
CA HIS A 574 -4.15 -6.31 14.67
C HIS A 574 -2.94 -6.12 15.59
N LYS A 575 -3.02 -6.58 16.84
CA LYS A 575 -1.93 -6.53 17.83
C LYS A 575 -1.30 -7.89 18.08
N GLY A 576 -2.07 -8.98 17.98
CA GLY A 576 -1.56 -10.29 18.31
C GLY A 576 -2.54 -11.42 18.10
N THR A 577 -2.17 -12.60 18.61
CA THR A 577 -2.89 -13.86 18.45
C THR A 577 -3.07 -14.53 19.80
N THR A 578 -4.31 -14.91 20.13
CA THR A 578 -4.64 -15.53 21.43
C THR A 578 -5.09 -16.97 21.22
N LEU A 579 -4.52 -17.88 22.01
CA LEU A 579 -4.90 -19.30 22.07
C LEU A 579 -5.73 -19.57 23.32
N TYR A 580 -6.85 -20.26 23.14
CA TYR A 580 -7.67 -20.84 24.20
C TYR A 580 -7.69 -22.36 24.04
N ILE A 581 -7.57 -23.08 25.15
CA ILE A 581 -7.66 -24.52 25.25
C ILE A 581 -8.79 -24.89 26.20
N ASN A 582 -9.72 -25.71 25.73
CA ASN A 582 -10.87 -26.16 26.49
C ASN A 582 -11.65 -25.01 27.19
N GLY A 583 -11.75 -23.87 26.50
CA GLY A 583 -12.45 -22.69 26.96
C GLY A 583 -11.64 -21.72 27.83
N GLU A 584 -10.44 -22.10 28.22
CA GLU A 584 -9.55 -21.24 29.03
C GLU A 584 -8.44 -20.61 28.18
N LYS A 585 -8.14 -19.34 28.45
CA LYS A 585 -7.04 -18.64 27.78
C LYS A 585 -5.72 -19.29 28.18
N ALA A 586 -5.02 -19.86 27.19
CA ALA A 586 -3.73 -20.49 27.39
C ALA A 586 -2.57 -19.51 27.22
N GLU A 587 -2.58 -18.71 26.15
CA GLU A 587 -1.48 -17.80 25.82
C GLU A 587 -1.93 -16.71 24.85
N ARG A 588 -1.36 -15.51 25.00
CA ARG A 588 -1.45 -14.46 23.98
C ARG A 588 -0.05 -14.07 23.51
N LEU A 589 0.15 -14.14 22.21
CA LEU A 589 1.34 -13.65 21.54
C LEU A 589 1.07 -12.22 21.10
N GLU A 590 1.70 -11.24 21.76
CA GLU A 590 1.55 -9.81 21.47
C GLU A 590 2.81 -9.05 21.88
N GLY A 591 3.37 -8.29 20.93
CA GLY A 591 4.27 -7.18 21.17
C GLY A 591 5.46 -7.45 22.08
N ARG A 592 6.14 -8.57 21.92
CA ARG A 592 7.40 -8.81 22.66
C ARG A 592 8.37 -7.66 22.41
N VAL A 593 8.99 -7.17 23.47
CA VAL A 593 9.93 -6.06 23.40
C VAL A 593 11.36 -6.58 23.38
N LYS A 594 12.10 -6.18 22.35
CA LYS A 594 13.56 -6.31 22.30
C LYS A 594 14.18 -4.96 22.64
N GLN A 595 15.17 -4.93 23.52
CA GLN A 595 15.91 -3.73 23.91
C GLN A 595 17.30 -3.76 23.30
N PHE A 596 17.73 -2.63 22.79
CA PHE A 596 19.03 -2.44 22.16
C PHE A 596 19.68 -1.17 22.71
N TYR A 597 21.01 -1.15 22.87
CA TYR A 597 21.71 0.03 23.29
C TYR A 597 22.16 0.85 22.06
N ASN A 598 21.72 2.10 22.02
CA ASN A 598 22.14 3.06 21.01
C ASN A 598 23.35 3.85 21.54
N TYR A 599 24.54 3.55 21.03
CA TYR A 599 25.78 4.18 21.47
C TYR A 599 25.88 5.66 21.06
N THR A 600 25.29 6.03 19.93
CA THR A 600 25.30 7.41 19.42
C THR A 600 24.50 8.33 20.34
N HIS A 601 23.32 7.91 20.75
CA HIS A 601 22.42 8.69 21.61
C HIS A 601 22.48 8.31 23.08
N LYS A 602 23.35 7.36 23.45
CA LYS A 602 23.57 6.87 24.82
C LYS A 602 22.27 6.53 25.56
N ARG A 603 21.38 5.80 24.89
CA ARG A 603 20.08 5.38 25.42
C ARG A 603 19.73 3.96 25.00
N LYS A 604 18.69 3.40 25.65
CA LYS A 604 18.09 2.13 25.21
C LYS A 604 16.94 2.42 24.26
N ASP A 605 17.04 1.86 23.06
CA ASP A 605 15.95 1.85 22.08
C ASP A 605 15.19 0.52 22.17
N LYS A 606 13.90 0.55 21.79
CA LYS A 606 13.00 -0.61 21.86
C LYS A 606 12.50 -0.97 20.47
N MET A 607 12.38 -2.28 20.23
CA MET A 607 11.69 -2.81 19.06
C MET A 607 10.53 -3.67 19.55
N TYR A 608 9.32 -3.37 19.08
CA TYR A 608 8.11 -4.14 19.38
C TYR A 608 7.86 -5.14 18.26
N MET A 609 7.79 -6.44 18.64
CA MET A 609 7.54 -7.51 17.67
C MET A 609 6.05 -7.61 17.36
N GLN A 610 5.72 -7.86 16.11
CA GLN A 610 4.35 -8.14 15.65
C GLN A 610 4.13 -9.66 15.55
N GLU A 611 3.16 -10.16 16.31
CA GLU A 611 2.85 -11.58 16.43
C GLU A 611 1.39 -11.84 16.00
N THR A 612 1.04 -11.24 14.87
CA THR A 612 -0.28 -11.32 14.26
C THR A 612 -0.38 -12.48 13.28
N LEU A 613 -1.59 -12.95 13.04
CA LEU A 613 -1.89 -14.02 12.09
C LEU A 613 -3.16 -13.68 11.32
N VAL A 614 -3.06 -13.54 10.01
CA VAL A 614 -4.21 -13.71 9.11
C VAL A 614 -4.41 -15.21 8.99
N PHE A 615 -5.59 -15.70 9.40
CA PHE A 615 -5.77 -17.13 9.59
C PHE A 615 -5.81 -17.87 8.25
N PRO A 616 -4.93 -18.87 8.04
CA PRO A 616 -4.89 -19.63 6.80
C PRO A 616 -6.05 -20.64 6.74
N MET A 617 -6.85 -20.55 5.68
CA MET A 617 -8.02 -21.43 5.57
C MET A 617 -8.19 -22.05 4.18
N ARG A 618 -7.25 -21.85 3.24
CA ARG A 618 -7.34 -22.39 1.88
C ARG A 618 -7.42 -23.91 1.87
N GLN A 619 -6.68 -24.56 2.75
CA GLN A 619 -6.70 -26.01 2.90
C GLN A 619 -6.50 -26.45 4.35
N ILE A 620 -7.05 -27.61 4.68
CA ILE A 620 -6.88 -28.33 5.93
C ILE A 620 -5.96 -29.51 5.65
N GLY A 621 -4.88 -29.66 6.41
CA GLY A 621 -3.82 -30.64 6.16
C GLY A 621 -2.88 -30.27 5.02
N ASP A 622 -2.00 -31.18 4.65
CA ASP A 622 -1.04 -31.02 3.57
C ASP A 622 -0.59 -32.37 3.00
N VAL A 623 -0.37 -32.42 1.68
CA VAL A 623 -0.02 -33.68 0.98
C VAL A 623 1.41 -34.16 1.24
N GLN A 624 2.29 -33.29 1.73
CA GLN A 624 3.70 -33.65 2.01
C GLN A 624 3.97 -33.83 3.50
N ASN A 625 3.44 -32.93 4.34
CA ASN A 625 3.70 -32.93 5.77
C ASN A 625 2.48 -32.45 6.57
N GLY A 626 1.36 -33.18 6.42
CA GLY A 626 0.10 -32.85 7.08
C GLY A 626 0.02 -33.34 8.52
N PHE A 627 -0.92 -32.78 9.26
CA PHE A 627 -1.36 -33.27 10.56
C PHE A 627 -1.96 -34.69 10.44
N ARG A 628 -1.74 -35.51 11.47
CA ARG A 628 -2.34 -36.87 11.59
C ARG A 628 -3.31 -36.89 12.75
N GLY A 629 -4.54 -37.30 12.52
CA GLY A 629 -5.58 -37.38 13.54
C GLY A 629 -6.92 -36.89 13.05
N LYS A 630 -7.75 -36.45 13.98
CA LYS A 630 -9.14 -36.07 13.68
C LYS A 630 -9.42 -34.63 14.02
N LEU A 631 -10.29 -34.02 13.22
CA LEU A 631 -10.81 -32.65 13.41
C LEU A 631 -12.33 -32.67 13.30
N ARG A 632 -13.01 -31.83 14.07
CA ARG A 632 -14.46 -31.60 13.96
C ARG A 632 -14.82 -30.20 14.49
N ASN A 633 -16.07 -29.81 14.27
CA ASN A 633 -16.63 -28.53 14.76
C ASN A 633 -15.81 -27.31 14.37
N ILE A 634 -15.28 -27.31 13.13
CA ILE A 634 -14.49 -26.21 12.59
C ILE A 634 -15.44 -25.04 12.27
N ASN A 635 -15.28 -23.92 12.97
CA ASN A 635 -16.07 -22.71 12.79
C ASN A 635 -15.16 -21.49 12.68
N CYS A 636 -15.58 -20.54 11.88
CA CYS A 636 -14.91 -19.25 11.71
C CYS A 636 -15.95 -18.12 11.76
N THR A 637 -15.68 -17.11 12.58
CA THR A 637 -16.45 -15.87 12.67
C THR A 637 -15.52 -14.66 12.59
N GLN A 638 -16.03 -13.57 12.00
CA GLN A 638 -15.27 -12.33 11.80
C GLN A 638 -16.08 -11.13 12.30
#